data_bcf9c2fa693c30e2778e1da4ceb33fd0
#
_entry.id   bcf9c2fa693c30e2778e1da4ceb33fd0
#
_cell.length_a   1.000
_cell.length_b   1.000
_cell.length_c   1.000
_cell.angle_alpha   90.00
_cell.angle_beta   90.00
_cell.angle_gamma   90.00
#
_symmetry.space_group_name_H-M   'P 1'
#
loop_
_entity.id
_entity.type
_entity.pdbx_description
1 polymer ?
#
loop_
_entity_poly.entity_id
_entity_poly.type
_entity_poly.pdbx_seq_one_letter_code
_entity_poly.pdbx_strand_id
1 'polypeptide(L)'
;MLFKKKVLATSVALAFAGTVAPAFAQTDDQLEGVDQIEIEEVIVLGGIRGSLKRSMDIKRDSAGVVDAISAEDMGKFPDANLAESLQRITGVSISRERGEGSQVTVRGFGPEYNLVTLNGRQMPTHSASSRSFDFGDLASEGIAGVQVYKTGRADVPTGGVGSSINISTTRPLDAPGQKMSLSAKMVNDTSTREGDKITPEFSGIYSNTFANDTIGIAITASSQTRNNGVNSASTTGWFTRAGDHSGAGGIPNDANQVNRSQSADEFSSIPQQIAYSIAEYETTRTNGQVVLQWAPTETLTGTLDYIHSEHDLDKKMSDLSAWFSNASASSQSSTWNDGAQRSPLMYAETHNFADFAMGLHQDGRKNTNESIGLNLEWDASNSLSFALDYHDSSAETGANNPYGTSSLVTIASFNKVASAVYYGQEMPVLVQSLNSGADGADRPLYKNDMVVTGSVFTNDEARMDIEQAKLSGVFEFSDSSSIDFGFQMTEVNNRFASRNVQLDNWGGFTQPGELSAVIDRSSMAGQFDQISGGNDPRQQTEYFTADIADVISVAEASYTARGAAYAQVGDCGTGYCASTDWNADKRSTEETTAAYLQLNHATEFVGKPVNIQVGVRYEETDVTSAALAPTYSDVYWLGGNEFTMVEALDADGNAIQAFDAYTGDYDMVLPSLDWDIEVAENVVLRASYSKTVTRPSFTDIQGGITVNSTSFKNTGADASGGNPGLVPIKSTNYDVSVEWYYDEGSYLSVGYFEKDVANFIGSSVREGNLFNLNWPLGGTLFNEAVTASGIDPLKYTEVGAYIFANLADNAAVQGDRIYGVNGDPLVSFKVQSPANQETAKVDGVEINLQHNFGETGFGMIANATFVNADVSYDNMKIDSQFVLNGLSDSANLVAFYDKGALQARLAYNWRDDYLAGVGQGAGTYTNPTNVESYGQLDISASYEYSDNLTIFFAGLNVLEETYNVYGRDKLQVLQVGQTGARYDIGVRYSF
;
A
#
# COMPACT_ATOMS: atom_id res chain seq x y z
N MET A 1 -14.62 -27.12 4.19
CA MET A 1 -14.64 -25.99 5.14
C MET A 1 -15.16 -26.36 6.55
N LEU A 2 -16.32 -26.98 6.71
CA LEU A 2 -16.84 -27.39 8.06
C LEU A 2 -16.03 -28.48 8.80
N PHE A 3 -15.16 -29.21 8.12
CA PHE A 3 -14.36 -30.29 8.71
C PHE A 3 -13.06 -29.79 9.37
N LYS A 4 -12.46 -28.71 8.87
CA LYS A 4 -11.22 -28.12 9.43
C LYS A 4 -11.46 -27.33 10.73
N LYS A 5 -12.58 -26.58 10.82
CA LYS A 5 -12.93 -25.87 12.08
C LYS A 5 -13.08 -26.81 13.31
N LYS A 6 -13.43 -28.08 13.08
CA LYS A 6 -13.50 -29.06 14.17
C LYS A 6 -12.13 -29.58 14.63
N VAL A 7 -11.12 -29.54 13.79
CA VAL A 7 -9.76 -30.01 14.13
C VAL A 7 -9.04 -28.99 15.01
N LEU A 8 -9.18 -27.70 14.72
CA LEU A 8 -8.58 -26.64 15.54
C LEU A 8 -9.16 -26.63 16.96
N ALA A 9 -10.51 -26.69 17.08
CA ALA A 9 -11.19 -26.73 18.36
C ALA A 9 -10.90 -28.03 19.16
N THR A 10 -10.62 -29.14 18.47
CA THR A 10 -10.34 -30.43 19.11
C THR A 10 -8.89 -30.54 19.57
N SER A 11 -7.95 -29.91 18.87
CA SER A 11 -6.53 -29.90 19.27
C SER A 11 -6.28 -29.06 20.51
N VAL A 12 -6.99 -27.93 20.66
CA VAL A 12 -6.95 -27.09 21.87
C VAL A 12 -7.62 -27.79 23.05
N ALA A 13 -8.74 -28.52 22.83
CA ALA A 13 -9.43 -29.25 23.91
C ALA A 13 -8.64 -30.48 24.41
N LEU A 14 -7.80 -31.12 23.58
CA LEU A 14 -6.99 -32.28 23.98
C LEU A 14 -5.75 -31.89 24.81
N ALA A 15 -5.23 -30.66 24.67
CA ALA A 15 -4.13 -30.17 25.51
C ALA A 15 -4.54 -29.96 26.98
N PHE A 16 -5.83 -29.67 27.22
CA PHE A 16 -6.36 -29.45 28.57
C PHE A 16 -6.82 -30.73 29.32
N ALA A 17 -6.95 -31.86 28.63
CA ALA A 17 -7.49 -33.11 29.24
C ALA A 17 -6.43 -33.99 29.91
N GLY A 18 -5.15 -33.61 29.93
CA GLY A 18 -4.02 -34.49 30.20
C GLY A 18 -3.43 -34.45 31.63
N THR A 19 -3.73 -33.50 32.52
CA THR A 19 -3.07 -33.45 33.85
C THR A 19 -3.98 -32.86 34.93
N VAL A 20 -4.81 -33.68 35.51
CA VAL A 20 -5.34 -33.41 36.87
C VAL A 20 -4.93 -34.58 37.77
N ALA A 21 -3.84 -34.39 38.50
CA ALA A 21 -3.51 -35.21 39.64
C ALA A 21 -3.47 -34.31 40.90
N PRO A 22 -4.09 -34.66 42.00
CA PRO A 22 -4.21 -33.79 43.17
C PRO A 22 -2.89 -33.72 43.94
N ALA A 23 -2.37 -32.54 44.17
CA ALA A 23 -1.27 -32.29 45.08
C ALA A 23 -1.80 -31.99 46.49
N PHE A 24 -1.29 -32.75 47.45
CA PHE A 24 -1.56 -32.56 48.87
C PHE A 24 -0.80 -31.34 49.41
N ALA A 25 -1.50 -30.56 50.23
CA ALA A 25 -0.94 -29.49 51.03
C ALA A 25 0.08 -29.97 52.05
N GLN A 26 1.17 -29.25 52.22
CA GLN A 26 1.97 -29.30 53.45
C GLN A 26 2.38 -27.88 53.85
N THR A 27 2.30 -27.68 55.18
CA THR A 27 2.32 -26.50 55.99
C THR A 27 3.67 -25.81 56.10
N ASP A 28 3.56 -24.46 56.26
CA ASP A 28 4.42 -23.47 56.90
C ASP A 28 5.79 -23.90 57.46
N ASP A 29 6.82 -23.19 57.02
CA ASP A 29 7.82 -22.64 57.95
C ASP A 29 8.39 -21.29 57.46
N GLN A 30 8.47 -20.33 58.37
CA GLN A 30 8.88 -18.96 58.20
C GLN A 30 10.35 -18.84 57.81
N LEU A 31 10.66 -18.07 56.76
CA LEU A 31 11.95 -17.37 56.65
C LEU A 31 11.68 -15.91 56.47
N GLU A 32 11.97 -15.15 57.54
CA GLU A 32 12.07 -13.69 57.48
C GLU A 32 13.26 -13.25 56.66
N GLY A 33 13.06 -12.25 55.80
CA GLY A 33 14.07 -11.31 55.36
C GLY A 33 14.64 -11.45 53.95
N VAL A 34 13.83 -11.15 52.96
CA VAL A 34 14.36 -10.49 51.74
C VAL A 34 13.56 -9.20 51.59
N ASP A 35 14.27 -8.08 51.59
CA ASP A 35 13.69 -6.77 51.39
C ASP A 35 12.84 -6.84 50.09
N GLN A 36 11.57 -6.55 50.25
CA GLN A 36 10.74 -6.18 49.13
C GLN A 36 11.45 -5.02 48.42
N ILE A 37 11.82 -5.22 47.18
CA ILE A 37 12.03 -4.12 46.26
C ILE A 37 10.70 -3.36 46.31
N GLU A 38 10.66 -2.26 47.06
CA GLU A 38 9.62 -1.26 46.92
C GLU A 38 9.55 -0.97 45.44
N ILE A 39 8.48 -1.43 44.79
CA ILE A 39 8.09 -0.83 43.51
C ILE A 39 7.86 0.63 43.89
N GLU A 40 8.86 1.49 43.57
CA GLU A 40 8.67 2.93 43.64
C GLU A 40 7.31 3.18 43.00
N GLU A 41 6.43 3.83 43.74
CA GLU A 41 5.19 4.39 43.23
C GLU A 41 5.55 4.99 41.88
N VAL A 42 5.11 4.35 40.77
CA VAL A 42 5.25 4.93 39.45
C VAL A 42 4.40 6.19 39.50
N ILE A 43 5.05 7.30 39.85
CA ILE A 43 4.45 8.61 39.66
C ILE A 43 4.12 8.63 38.18
N VAL A 44 2.84 8.50 37.84
CA VAL A 44 2.36 8.62 36.46
C VAL A 44 2.62 10.07 36.08
N LEU A 45 3.83 10.34 35.61
CA LEU A 45 4.16 11.60 34.97
C LEU A 45 3.34 11.59 33.68
N GLY A 46 2.18 12.21 33.68
CA GLY A 46 1.41 12.52 32.47
C GLY A 46 2.21 13.46 31.55
N GLY A 47 1.75 13.61 30.32
CA GLY A 47 2.31 14.55 29.36
C GLY A 47 3.49 14.04 28.54
N ILE A 48 4.13 14.96 27.80
CA ILE A 48 5.18 14.67 26.83
C ILE A 48 6.41 14.03 27.51
N ARG A 49 6.88 14.61 28.60
CA ARG A 49 8.08 14.13 29.31
C ARG A 49 7.87 12.72 29.89
N GLY A 50 6.68 12.44 30.42
CA GLY A 50 6.32 11.12 30.95
C GLY A 50 6.25 10.05 29.86
N SER A 51 5.64 10.35 28.74
CA SER A 51 5.61 9.46 27.56
C SER A 51 7.02 9.16 27.06
N LEU A 52 7.87 10.17 26.92
CA LEU A 52 9.26 10.03 26.46
C LEU A 52 10.12 9.20 27.43
N LYS A 53 9.91 9.34 28.74
CA LYS A 53 10.60 8.52 29.73
C LYS A 53 10.20 7.05 29.62
N ARG A 54 8.89 6.76 29.57
CA ARG A 54 8.41 5.37 29.40
C ARG A 54 8.93 4.74 28.11
N SER A 55 8.93 5.49 27.00
CA SER A 55 9.46 5.02 25.71
C SER A 55 10.96 4.73 25.78
N MET A 56 11.74 5.57 26.47
CA MET A 56 13.16 5.37 26.73
C MET A 56 13.40 4.13 27.62
N ASP A 57 12.61 3.95 28.67
CA ASP A 57 12.72 2.79 29.58
C ASP A 57 12.44 1.49 28.83
N ILE A 58 11.39 1.43 28.01
CA ILE A 58 11.10 0.27 27.11
C ILE A 58 12.30 -0.02 26.20
N LYS A 59 12.90 1.01 25.58
CA LYS A 59 14.08 0.85 24.73
C LYS A 59 15.26 0.29 25.54
N ARG A 60 15.52 0.83 26.73
CA ARG A 60 16.64 0.45 27.60
C ARG A 60 16.52 -1.01 28.05
N ASP A 61 15.32 -1.42 28.45
CA ASP A 61 15.06 -2.72 29.06
C ASP A 61 14.81 -3.85 28.05
N SER A 62 14.58 -3.50 26.76
CA SER A 62 14.35 -4.47 25.72
C SER A 62 15.65 -5.16 25.28
N ALA A 63 15.58 -6.46 25.00
CA ALA A 63 16.63 -7.16 24.26
C ALA A 63 16.58 -6.79 22.77
N GLY A 64 17.75 -6.70 22.13
CA GLY A 64 17.87 -6.27 20.74
C GLY A 64 17.64 -4.77 20.52
N VAL A 65 17.29 -4.38 19.29
CA VAL A 65 17.01 -2.98 18.94
C VAL A 65 15.50 -2.78 18.84
N VAL A 66 14.95 -2.16 19.87
CA VAL A 66 13.52 -1.84 19.97
C VAL A 66 13.36 -0.34 20.24
N ASP A 67 12.46 0.30 19.51
CA ASP A 67 12.02 1.66 19.82
C ASP A 67 10.53 1.64 20.15
N ALA A 68 10.09 2.57 21.00
CA ALA A 68 8.70 2.62 21.45
C ALA A 68 8.14 4.05 21.44
N ILE A 69 6.82 4.15 21.34
CA ILE A 69 6.03 5.35 21.63
C ILE A 69 4.95 4.94 22.62
N SER A 70 4.90 5.63 23.75
CA SER A 70 3.85 5.43 24.76
C SER A 70 2.84 6.58 24.69
N ALA A 71 1.57 6.29 24.99
CA ALA A 71 0.55 7.34 25.13
C ALA A 71 0.97 8.39 26.16
N GLU A 72 0.66 9.67 25.92
CA GLU A 72 0.97 10.76 26.86
C GLU A 72 0.06 10.68 28.10
N ASP A 73 -1.21 10.27 27.88
CA ASP A 73 -2.21 10.01 28.89
C ASP A 73 -3.27 9.09 28.30
N MET A 74 -4.22 8.58 29.09
CA MET A 74 -5.31 7.75 28.61
C MET A 74 -6.16 8.53 27.58
N GLY A 75 -6.32 7.98 26.39
CA GLY A 75 -6.99 8.63 25.26
C GLY A 75 -6.22 9.83 24.67
N LYS A 76 -4.92 9.96 25.00
CA LYS A 76 -4.05 11.00 24.44
C LYS A 76 -2.78 10.36 23.84
N PHE A 77 -2.85 9.94 22.61
CA PHE A 77 -1.65 9.59 21.85
C PHE A 77 -0.97 10.87 21.34
N PRO A 78 0.34 10.86 21.07
CA PRO A 78 1.06 12.06 20.66
C PRO A 78 0.48 12.81 19.46
N ASP A 79 -0.12 12.08 18.51
CA ASP A 79 -0.76 12.62 17.31
C ASP A 79 -2.11 11.94 17.07
N ALA A 80 -2.97 12.59 16.29
CA ALA A 80 -4.28 12.06 15.93
C ALA A 80 -4.20 10.84 14.98
N ASN A 81 -3.11 10.72 14.22
CA ASN A 81 -2.81 9.59 13.35
C ASN A 81 -1.57 8.86 13.86
N LEU A 82 -1.66 7.53 13.94
CA LEU A 82 -0.60 6.69 14.49
C LEU A 82 0.67 6.70 13.62
N ALA A 83 0.55 6.77 12.29
CA ALA A 83 1.71 6.85 11.39
C ALA A 83 2.53 8.14 11.62
N GLU A 84 1.86 9.28 11.86
CA GLU A 84 2.56 10.55 12.16
C GLU A 84 3.37 10.46 13.46
N SER A 85 2.86 9.73 14.44
CA SER A 85 3.63 9.46 15.68
C SER A 85 4.82 8.54 15.40
N LEU A 86 4.64 7.48 14.61
CA LEU A 86 5.71 6.53 14.28
C LEU A 86 6.86 7.17 13.52
N GLN A 87 6.60 8.21 12.73
CA GLN A 87 7.64 8.97 12.02
C GLN A 87 8.71 9.57 12.95
N ARG A 88 8.40 9.77 14.24
CA ARG A 88 9.37 10.29 15.24
C ARG A 88 10.38 9.25 15.71
N ILE A 89 10.13 7.97 15.43
CA ILE A 89 11.07 6.89 15.71
C ILE A 89 12.22 6.96 14.70
N THR A 90 13.46 6.80 15.18
CA THR A 90 14.66 6.75 14.33
C THR A 90 14.50 5.65 13.28
N GLY A 91 14.86 5.93 12.04
CA GLY A 91 14.76 4.95 10.94
C GLY A 91 13.35 4.68 10.44
N VAL A 92 12.36 5.41 10.91
CA VAL A 92 10.98 5.31 10.46
C VAL A 92 10.63 6.54 9.61
N SER A 93 10.10 6.28 8.42
CA SER A 93 9.49 7.30 7.57
C SER A 93 8.09 6.84 7.14
N ILE A 94 7.25 7.77 6.72
CA ILE A 94 5.87 7.46 6.34
C ILE A 94 5.57 7.90 4.91
N SER A 95 4.63 7.23 4.28
CA SER A 95 3.92 7.73 3.12
C SER A 95 2.62 8.40 3.55
N ARG A 96 2.20 9.38 2.76
CA ARG A 96 0.96 10.12 3.01
C ARG A 96 -0.01 9.94 1.86
N GLU A 97 -1.26 9.80 2.21
CA GLU A 97 -2.34 9.81 1.26
C GLU A 97 -3.29 10.95 1.60
N ARG A 98 -3.59 11.81 0.65
CA ARG A 98 -4.48 12.99 0.84
C ARG A 98 -4.07 13.87 2.03
N GLY A 99 -2.74 14.01 2.28
CA GLY A 99 -2.19 14.81 3.37
C GLY A 99 -2.24 14.15 4.76
N GLU A 100 -2.57 12.85 4.87
CA GLU A 100 -2.51 12.06 6.11
C GLU A 100 -1.50 10.93 5.99
N GLY A 101 -0.81 10.61 7.08
CA GLY A 101 0.06 9.44 7.17
C GLY A 101 -0.76 8.16 7.01
N SER A 102 -0.34 7.28 6.10
CA SER A 102 -1.04 6.02 5.83
C SER A 102 -0.18 4.79 6.10
N GLN A 103 1.03 4.76 5.60
CA GLN A 103 1.89 3.59 5.68
C GLN A 103 3.28 3.93 6.21
N VAL A 104 4.00 2.92 6.69
CA VAL A 104 5.28 3.08 7.39
C VAL A 104 6.39 2.32 6.67
N THR A 105 7.51 3.01 6.45
CA THR A 105 8.78 2.46 5.95
C THR A 105 9.79 2.43 7.10
N VAL A 106 10.48 1.32 7.32
CA VAL A 106 11.48 1.19 8.39
C VAL A 106 12.83 0.81 7.79
N ARG A 107 13.89 1.60 8.09
CA ARG A 107 15.25 1.41 7.59
C ARG A 107 15.31 1.30 6.06
N GLY A 108 14.46 2.06 5.36
CA GLY A 108 14.35 2.06 3.91
C GLY A 108 13.56 0.89 3.32
N PHE A 109 13.11 -0.08 4.13
CA PHE A 109 12.21 -1.13 3.68
C PHE A 109 10.76 -0.64 3.68
N GLY A 110 10.13 -0.65 2.51
CA GLY A 110 8.77 -0.19 2.27
C GLY A 110 7.71 -0.89 3.12
N PRO A 111 6.45 -0.42 3.08
CA PRO A 111 5.39 -0.92 3.94
C PRO A 111 5.14 -2.43 3.85
N GLU A 112 5.32 -3.02 2.67
CA GLU A 112 5.17 -4.46 2.42
C GLU A 112 6.21 -5.33 3.13
N TYR A 113 7.30 -4.72 3.62
CA TYR A 113 8.37 -5.40 4.35
C TYR A 113 8.25 -5.24 5.86
N ASN A 114 7.15 -4.69 6.37
CA ASN A 114 6.92 -4.49 7.80
C ASN A 114 5.66 -5.24 8.24
N LEU A 115 5.78 -6.04 9.31
CA LEU A 115 4.62 -6.70 9.92
C LEU A 115 3.99 -5.79 10.97
N VAL A 116 2.68 -5.57 10.89
CA VAL A 116 1.91 -4.87 11.93
C VAL A 116 1.09 -5.87 12.71
N THR A 117 1.18 -5.79 14.04
CA THR A 117 0.39 -6.59 14.98
C THR A 117 -0.35 -5.70 15.97
N LEU A 118 -1.50 -6.16 16.43
CA LEU A 118 -2.26 -5.56 17.50
C LEU A 118 -2.33 -6.53 18.68
N ASN A 119 -1.77 -6.15 19.82
CA ASN A 119 -1.63 -7.03 21.00
C ASN A 119 -0.91 -8.35 20.66
N GLY A 120 0.08 -8.33 19.75
CA GLY A 120 0.82 -9.50 19.29
C GLY A 120 0.12 -10.35 18.22
N ARG A 121 -1.07 -9.96 17.75
CA ARG A 121 -1.88 -10.64 16.74
C ARG A 121 -1.68 -9.98 15.38
N GLN A 122 -1.52 -10.77 14.32
CA GLN A 122 -1.39 -10.24 12.95
C GLN A 122 -2.71 -9.56 12.54
N MET A 123 -2.60 -8.33 12.01
CA MET A 123 -3.76 -7.58 11.54
C MET A 123 -4.03 -7.83 10.06
N PRO A 124 -5.30 -8.01 9.66
CA PRO A 124 -5.69 -8.02 8.26
C PRO A 124 -5.57 -6.61 7.65
N THR A 125 -5.42 -6.56 6.34
CA THR A 125 -5.45 -5.33 5.55
C THR A 125 -6.50 -5.41 4.44
N HIS A 126 -7.12 -4.30 4.11
CA HIS A 126 -8.05 -4.22 2.99
C HIS A 126 -7.35 -4.10 1.62
N SER A 127 -6.02 -4.15 1.57
CA SER A 127 -5.28 -4.18 0.31
C SER A 127 -5.40 -5.54 -0.37
N ALA A 128 -5.91 -5.54 -1.60
CA ALA A 128 -6.06 -6.74 -2.41
C ALA A 128 -4.74 -7.39 -2.84
N SER A 129 -3.69 -6.59 -2.96
CA SER A 129 -2.42 -6.97 -3.60
C SER A 129 -1.25 -7.00 -2.64
N SER A 130 -1.29 -6.19 -1.59
CA SER A 130 -0.19 -5.95 -0.65
C SER A 130 -0.51 -6.51 0.74
N ARG A 131 0.54 -6.69 1.56
CA ARG A 131 0.43 -7.01 2.99
C ARG A 131 0.59 -5.77 3.87
N SER A 132 0.69 -4.61 3.24
CA SER A 132 0.89 -3.33 3.93
C SER A 132 -0.32 -2.95 4.75
N PHE A 133 -0.12 -2.61 6.01
CA PHE A 133 -1.17 -2.11 6.89
C PHE A 133 -1.35 -0.60 6.69
N ASP A 134 -2.60 -0.14 6.60
CA ASP A 134 -2.93 1.29 6.59
C ASP A 134 -3.27 1.77 8.00
N PHE A 135 -2.42 2.63 8.55
CA PHE A 135 -2.61 3.19 9.88
C PHE A 135 -3.77 4.21 9.95
N GLY A 136 -4.28 4.65 8.80
CA GLY A 136 -5.48 5.46 8.71
C GLY A 136 -6.76 4.74 9.15
N ASP A 137 -6.75 3.40 9.16
CA ASP A 137 -7.90 2.59 9.57
C ASP A 137 -8.00 2.37 11.09
N LEU A 138 -7.01 2.80 11.88
CA LEU A 138 -6.96 2.59 13.32
C LEU A 138 -7.02 3.90 14.09
N ALA A 139 -7.97 4.01 15.03
CA ALA A 139 -8.07 5.16 15.91
C ALA A 139 -6.97 5.16 16.97
N SER A 140 -6.35 6.31 17.20
CA SER A 140 -5.26 6.47 18.18
C SER A 140 -5.74 6.49 19.65
N GLU A 141 -7.01 6.76 19.93
CA GLU A 141 -7.53 6.99 21.27
C GLU A 141 -7.53 5.76 22.18
N GLY A 142 -7.64 4.57 21.59
CA GLY A 142 -7.60 3.27 22.33
C GLY A 142 -6.18 2.71 22.50
N ILE A 143 -5.16 3.39 21.95
CA ILE A 143 -3.78 2.89 21.92
C ILE A 143 -3.04 3.29 23.21
N ALA A 144 -2.43 2.32 23.86
CA ALA A 144 -1.56 2.52 25.03
C ALA A 144 -0.10 2.76 24.62
N GLY A 145 0.34 2.10 23.55
CA GLY A 145 1.70 2.26 23.04
C GLY A 145 1.95 1.49 21.75
N VAL A 146 3.09 1.77 21.14
CA VAL A 146 3.59 1.06 19.96
C VAL A 146 5.05 0.73 20.15
N GLN A 147 5.43 -0.50 19.81
CA GLN A 147 6.81 -0.99 19.83
C GLN A 147 7.23 -1.37 18.42
N VAL A 148 8.40 -0.91 18.00
CA VAL A 148 9.01 -1.22 16.70
C VAL A 148 10.23 -2.09 16.93
N TYR A 149 10.10 -3.37 16.64
CA TYR A 149 11.18 -4.36 16.71
C TYR A 149 11.99 -4.32 15.43
N LYS A 150 13.19 -3.77 15.46
CA LYS A 150 14.09 -3.66 14.31
C LYS A 150 15.01 -4.86 14.14
N THR A 151 15.12 -5.70 15.18
CA THR A 151 15.82 -7.00 15.18
C THR A 151 14.82 -8.13 15.38
N GLY A 152 15.12 -9.31 14.81
CA GLY A 152 14.22 -10.46 14.91
C GLY A 152 14.36 -11.17 16.25
N ARG A 153 13.24 -11.60 16.84
CA ARG A 153 13.14 -12.38 18.08
C ARG A 153 12.28 -13.62 17.84
N ALA A 154 12.55 -14.69 18.60
CA ALA A 154 11.82 -15.94 18.40
C ALA A 154 10.35 -15.88 18.86
N ASP A 155 10.05 -15.11 19.90
CA ASP A 155 8.73 -14.93 20.51
C ASP A 155 7.83 -13.93 19.75
N VAL A 156 8.44 -13.07 18.88
CA VAL A 156 7.72 -12.08 18.06
C VAL A 156 7.29 -12.72 16.74
N PRO A 157 6.05 -12.51 16.27
CA PRO A 157 5.61 -12.98 14.96
C PRO A 157 6.51 -12.51 13.82
N THR A 158 6.66 -13.35 12.81
CA THR A 158 7.49 -13.10 11.62
C THR A 158 6.65 -12.57 10.47
N GLY A 159 7.27 -11.81 9.58
CA GLY A 159 6.63 -11.24 8.39
C GLY A 159 7.20 -9.89 7.98
N GLY A 160 8.20 -9.38 8.70
CA GLY A 160 8.85 -8.12 8.40
C GLY A 160 10.38 -8.23 8.33
N VAL A 161 10.97 -8.07 7.15
CA VAL A 161 12.41 -7.87 6.96
C VAL A 161 12.85 -6.50 7.47
N GLY A 162 12.01 -5.48 7.30
CA GLY A 162 12.22 -4.13 7.81
C GLY A 162 12.07 -4.11 9.33
N SER A 163 10.89 -4.46 9.81
CA SER A 163 10.55 -4.50 11.24
C SER A 163 9.28 -5.30 11.52
N SER A 164 9.04 -5.60 12.83
CA SER A 164 7.72 -5.94 13.35
C SER A 164 7.24 -4.80 14.25
N ILE A 165 6.02 -4.31 14.00
CA ILE A 165 5.42 -3.19 14.72
C ILE A 165 4.25 -3.73 15.54
N ASN A 166 4.34 -3.66 16.87
CA ASN A 166 3.28 -4.11 17.75
C ASN A 166 2.56 -2.92 18.37
N ILE A 167 1.27 -2.83 18.13
CA ILE A 167 0.36 -1.84 18.71
C ILE A 167 -0.28 -2.47 19.94
N SER A 168 -0.21 -1.80 21.08
CA SER A 168 -0.84 -2.25 22.32
C SER A 168 -2.03 -1.38 22.66
N THR A 169 -3.14 -2.00 23.01
CA THR A 169 -4.37 -1.31 23.41
C THR A 169 -4.47 -1.16 24.93
N THR A 170 -5.33 -0.25 25.37
CA THR A 170 -5.56 0.00 26.81
C THR A 170 -6.22 -1.22 27.47
N ARG A 171 -5.62 -1.71 28.56
CA ARG A 171 -6.14 -2.80 29.41
C ARG A 171 -6.60 -2.22 30.76
N PRO A 172 -7.85 -2.41 31.19
CA PRO A 172 -8.38 -1.75 32.38
C PRO A 172 -7.74 -2.20 33.69
N LEU A 173 -7.27 -3.45 33.81
CA LEU A 173 -6.62 -3.94 35.03
C LEU A 173 -5.18 -3.43 35.19
N ASP A 174 -4.52 -2.98 34.11
CA ASP A 174 -3.18 -2.38 34.19
C ASP A 174 -3.20 -0.99 34.86
N ALA A 175 -4.37 -0.37 34.90
CA ALA A 175 -4.55 0.96 35.51
C ALA A 175 -5.90 1.04 36.24
N PRO A 176 -6.01 0.37 37.43
CA PRO A 176 -7.27 0.20 38.15
C PRO A 176 -7.97 1.52 38.51
N GLY A 177 -9.27 1.40 38.76
CA GLY A 177 -10.15 2.51 39.08
C GLY A 177 -10.88 3.11 37.89
N GLN A 178 -11.78 4.06 38.17
CA GLN A 178 -12.54 4.74 37.14
C GLN A 178 -11.71 5.85 36.49
N LYS A 179 -11.61 5.78 35.15
CA LYS A 179 -10.97 6.80 34.32
C LYS A 179 -11.86 7.07 33.12
N MET A 180 -11.98 8.32 32.72
CA MET A 180 -12.71 8.70 31.53
C MET A 180 -12.03 9.89 30.86
N SER A 181 -11.96 9.86 29.54
CA SER A 181 -11.53 11.01 28.75
C SER A 181 -12.52 11.20 27.59
N LEU A 182 -13.06 12.40 27.43
CA LEU A 182 -13.95 12.77 26.33
C LEU A 182 -13.34 13.95 25.59
N SER A 183 -13.29 13.87 24.28
CA SER A 183 -12.73 14.92 23.40
C SER A 183 -13.73 15.35 22.35
N ALA A 184 -13.76 16.64 22.10
CA ALA A 184 -14.48 17.24 20.98
C ALA A 184 -13.59 18.28 20.31
N LYS A 185 -13.40 18.17 18.99
CA LYS A 185 -12.59 19.12 18.22
C LYS A 185 -13.27 19.52 16.92
N MET A 186 -12.86 20.65 16.39
CA MET A 186 -13.19 21.18 15.08
C MET A 186 -11.95 21.13 14.23
N VAL A 187 -12.11 20.58 13.03
CA VAL A 187 -11.04 20.38 12.04
C VAL A 187 -11.30 21.33 10.88
N ASN A 188 -10.26 22.08 10.48
CA ASN A 188 -10.26 22.90 9.27
C ASN A 188 -9.11 22.47 8.36
N ASP A 189 -9.41 22.13 7.14
CA ASP A 189 -8.42 21.84 6.11
C ASP A 189 -8.42 22.98 5.08
N THR A 190 -7.24 23.60 4.84
CA THR A 190 -7.12 24.77 3.95
C THR A 190 -7.38 24.42 2.49
N SER A 191 -7.25 23.15 2.12
CA SER A 191 -7.50 22.65 0.77
C SER A 191 -8.98 22.47 0.43
N THR A 192 -9.89 22.50 1.42
CA THR A 192 -11.34 22.32 1.23
C THR A 192 -11.95 23.44 0.38
N ARG A 193 -12.54 23.09 -0.75
CA ARG A 193 -13.26 24.01 -1.65
C ARG A 193 -14.75 23.73 -1.68
N GLU A 194 -15.12 22.45 -1.66
CA GLU A 194 -16.50 21.98 -1.58
C GLU A 194 -16.74 21.31 -0.22
N GLY A 195 -17.97 21.31 0.25
CA GLY A 195 -18.34 20.78 1.57
C GLY A 195 -18.10 21.75 2.72
N ASP A 196 -18.17 21.22 3.93
CA ASP A 196 -18.02 21.99 5.17
C ASP A 196 -16.52 22.26 5.46
N LYS A 197 -16.16 23.55 5.54
CA LYS A 197 -14.77 23.96 5.85
C LYS A 197 -14.35 23.64 7.28
N ILE A 198 -15.30 23.44 8.17
CA ILE A 198 -15.07 23.08 9.57
C ILE A 198 -15.92 21.86 9.86
N THR A 199 -15.26 20.75 10.16
CA THR A 199 -15.89 19.47 10.46
C THR A 199 -15.68 19.09 11.91
N PRO A 200 -16.66 18.43 12.57
CA PRO A 200 -16.50 17.99 13.95
C PRO A 200 -15.82 16.62 14.04
N GLU A 201 -15.09 16.43 15.13
CA GLU A 201 -14.59 15.13 15.55
C GLU A 201 -14.88 14.93 17.03
N PHE A 202 -15.37 13.74 17.39
CA PHE A 202 -15.67 13.34 18.76
C PHE A 202 -14.96 12.04 19.07
N SER A 203 -14.34 11.96 20.25
CA SER A 203 -13.77 10.72 20.72
C SER A 203 -13.87 10.61 22.24
N GLY A 204 -13.76 9.37 22.73
CA GLY A 204 -13.77 9.12 24.15
C GLY A 204 -13.34 7.73 24.52
N ILE A 205 -12.78 7.62 25.73
CA ILE A 205 -12.47 6.36 26.39
C ILE A 205 -13.04 6.38 27.81
N TYR A 206 -13.62 5.27 28.19
CA TYR A 206 -14.03 4.96 29.56
C TYR A 206 -13.37 3.67 29.99
N SER A 207 -12.67 3.65 31.12
CA SER A 207 -12.08 2.48 31.74
C SER A 207 -12.46 2.44 33.21
N ASN A 208 -12.80 1.26 33.71
CA ASN A 208 -13.09 1.08 35.14
C ASN A 208 -12.85 -0.37 35.57
N THR A 209 -12.53 -0.55 36.87
CA THR A 209 -12.41 -1.82 37.51
C THR A 209 -13.47 -2.00 38.58
N PHE A 210 -13.89 -3.24 38.84
CA PHE A 210 -14.95 -3.61 39.76
C PHE A 210 -14.56 -4.84 40.57
N ALA A 211 -15.31 -5.13 41.61
CA ALA A 211 -15.16 -6.33 42.44
C ALA A 211 -13.75 -6.48 43.05
N ASN A 212 -13.19 -5.38 43.63
CA ASN A 212 -11.81 -5.31 44.10
C ASN A 212 -10.78 -5.57 42.98
N ASP A 213 -10.95 -4.90 41.84
CA ASP A 213 -10.06 -4.95 40.69
C ASP A 213 -9.93 -6.33 40.03
N THR A 214 -10.91 -7.22 40.23
CA THR A 214 -10.96 -8.53 39.56
C THR A 214 -11.73 -8.51 38.24
N ILE A 215 -12.47 -7.46 37.94
CA ILE A 215 -13.19 -7.28 36.68
C ILE A 215 -12.87 -5.91 36.16
N GLY A 216 -12.42 -5.83 34.91
CA GLY A 216 -12.14 -4.58 34.21
C GLY A 216 -12.97 -4.43 32.94
N ILE A 217 -13.35 -3.20 32.60
CA ILE A 217 -13.97 -2.84 31.32
C ILE A 217 -13.34 -1.55 30.79
N ALA A 218 -12.96 -1.57 29.52
CA ALA A 218 -12.62 -0.35 28.78
C ALA A 218 -13.46 -0.26 27.50
N ILE A 219 -13.96 0.93 27.19
CA ILE A 219 -14.74 1.23 25.98
C ILE A 219 -14.14 2.47 25.36
N THR A 220 -13.74 2.37 24.08
CA THR A 220 -13.29 3.51 23.27
C THR A 220 -14.23 3.69 22.08
N ALA A 221 -14.55 4.92 21.73
CA ALA A 221 -15.30 5.22 20.53
C ALA A 221 -14.82 6.56 19.95
N SER A 222 -14.77 6.64 18.62
CA SER A 222 -14.51 7.89 17.91
C SER A 222 -15.35 7.99 16.63
N SER A 223 -15.66 9.23 16.25
CA SER A 223 -16.31 9.55 14.98
C SER A 223 -15.75 10.86 14.48
N GLN A 224 -15.29 10.84 13.23
CA GLN A 224 -14.71 12.02 12.57
C GLN A 224 -15.26 12.14 11.17
N THR A 225 -15.47 13.38 10.72
CA THR A 225 -15.70 13.70 9.31
C THR A 225 -14.64 14.72 8.88
N ARG A 226 -14.07 14.54 7.70
CA ARG A 226 -13.09 15.46 7.12
C ARG A 226 -13.42 15.72 5.67
N ASN A 227 -13.43 17.01 5.30
CA ASN A 227 -13.44 17.46 3.92
C ASN A 227 -12.08 18.03 3.56
N ASN A 228 -11.50 17.61 2.45
CA ASN A 228 -10.22 18.12 1.95
C ASN A 228 -10.14 18.03 0.43
N GLY A 229 -9.22 18.79 -0.16
CA GLY A 229 -8.96 18.78 -1.59
C GLY A 229 -7.53 18.42 -1.93
N VAL A 230 -7.34 17.87 -3.13
CA VAL A 230 -6.02 17.64 -3.73
C VAL A 230 -6.02 18.20 -5.14
N ASN A 231 -5.12 19.13 -5.41
CA ASN A 231 -4.89 19.65 -6.76
C ASN A 231 -3.59 19.11 -7.29
N SER A 232 -3.60 18.55 -8.49
CA SER A 232 -2.39 17.99 -9.08
C SER A 232 -2.30 18.16 -10.58
N ALA A 233 -1.06 18.17 -11.08
CA ALA A 233 -0.77 17.92 -12.48
C ALA A 233 -0.07 16.55 -12.58
N SER A 234 -0.46 15.72 -13.56
CA SER A 234 0.06 14.38 -13.71
C SER A 234 0.33 14.00 -15.16
N THR A 235 1.29 13.10 -15.34
CA THR A 235 1.60 12.43 -16.60
C THR A 235 1.51 10.91 -16.36
N THR A 236 0.72 10.20 -17.17
CA THR A 236 0.53 8.75 -16.99
C THR A 236 1.84 7.98 -17.16
N GLY A 237 2.71 8.43 -18.05
CA GLY A 237 4.03 7.84 -18.27
C GLY A 237 4.84 8.56 -19.33
N TRP A 238 6.12 8.19 -19.40
CA TRP A 238 7.12 8.73 -20.31
C TRP A 238 7.65 7.64 -21.22
N PHE A 239 7.50 7.82 -22.55
CA PHE A 239 8.11 6.90 -23.50
C PHE A 239 9.58 7.24 -23.68
N THR A 240 10.48 6.37 -23.20
CA THR A 240 11.92 6.51 -23.38
C THR A 240 12.39 5.71 -24.59
N ARG A 241 13.16 6.33 -25.47
CA ARG A 241 13.70 5.76 -26.71
C ARG A 241 15.18 6.10 -26.85
N ALA A 242 15.92 5.27 -27.61
CA ALA A 242 17.26 5.65 -28.06
C ALA A 242 17.20 6.99 -28.78
N GLY A 243 18.19 7.85 -28.55
CA GLY A 243 18.15 9.24 -29.01
C GLY A 243 18.09 9.42 -30.52
N ASP A 244 18.58 8.46 -31.31
CA ASP A 244 18.53 8.47 -32.79
C ASP A 244 17.24 7.81 -33.33
N HIS A 245 16.35 7.26 -32.48
CA HIS A 245 15.15 6.56 -32.92
C HIS A 245 14.15 7.53 -33.62
N SER A 246 13.93 7.32 -34.91
CA SER A 246 13.00 8.09 -35.73
C SER A 246 11.92 7.28 -36.44
N GLY A 247 11.77 5.99 -36.09
CA GLY A 247 10.74 5.09 -36.60
C GLY A 247 9.33 5.39 -36.07
N ALA A 248 8.39 4.47 -36.29
CA ALA A 248 7.02 4.58 -35.77
C ALA A 248 7.02 4.72 -34.25
N GLY A 249 6.37 5.75 -33.73
CA GLY A 249 6.41 6.11 -32.31
C GLY A 249 7.74 6.75 -31.86
N GLY A 250 8.61 7.13 -32.81
CA GLY A 250 9.87 7.83 -32.55
C GLY A 250 9.77 9.33 -32.64
N ILE A 251 10.92 9.98 -32.42
CA ILE A 251 11.06 11.45 -32.50
C ILE A 251 11.48 11.86 -33.91
N PRO A 252 10.75 12.75 -34.60
CA PRO A 252 11.13 13.24 -35.93
C PRO A 252 12.55 13.82 -35.96
N ASN A 253 13.25 13.66 -37.08
CA ASN A 253 14.54 14.25 -37.26
C ASN A 253 14.41 15.43 -38.26
N ASP A 254 13.84 16.51 -37.82
CA ASP A 254 13.58 17.70 -38.61
C ASP A 254 13.89 19.01 -37.85
N ALA A 255 13.69 20.16 -38.49
CA ALA A 255 13.98 21.47 -37.92
C ALA A 255 13.08 21.88 -36.74
N ASN A 256 12.00 21.13 -36.47
CA ASN A 256 11.09 21.38 -35.35
C ASN A 256 11.62 20.78 -34.06
N GLN A 257 12.70 20.00 -34.13
CA GLN A 257 13.35 19.37 -32.97
C GLN A 257 14.63 20.14 -32.63
N VAL A 258 14.55 20.95 -31.57
CA VAL A 258 15.70 21.73 -31.09
C VAL A 258 16.49 20.92 -30.08
N ASN A 259 17.79 20.74 -30.30
CA ASN A 259 18.70 19.99 -29.44
C ASN A 259 18.32 18.49 -29.27
N ARG A 260 17.70 17.87 -30.29
CA ARG A 260 17.42 16.43 -30.32
C ARG A 260 18.73 15.64 -30.32
N SER A 261 18.80 14.56 -29.52
CA SER A 261 19.91 13.61 -29.62
C SER A 261 19.97 12.94 -30.99
N GLN A 262 21.20 12.65 -31.45
CA GLN A 262 21.50 11.92 -32.67
C GLN A 262 22.25 10.60 -32.39
N SER A 263 22.50 10.29 -31.12
CA SER A 263 23.24 9.11 -30.67
C SER A 263 22.32 8.01 -30.21
N ALA A 264 22.63 6.77 -30.56
CA ALA A 264 21.98 5.58 -30.02
C ALA A 264 22.30 5.32 -28.54
N ASP A 265 23.42 5.88 -28.04
CA ASP A 265 23.86 5.74 -26.65
C ASP A 265 23.23 6.78 -25.71
N GLU A 266 22.48 7.74 -26.27
CA GLU A 266 21.68 8.71 -25.51
C GLU A 266 20.21 8.31 -25.55
N PHE A 267 19.43 8.75 -24.54
CA PHE A 267 18.01 8.51 -24.50
C PHE A 267 17.22 9.81 -24.58
N SER A 268 16.03 9.74 -25.16
CA SER A 268 15.06 10.83 -25.17
C SER A 268 13.71 10.30 -24.69
N SER A 269 13.06 11.05 -23.79
CA SER A 269 11.75 10.67 -23.24
C SER A 269 10.70 11.68 -23.68
N ILE A 270 9.55 11.21 -24.16
CA ILE A 270 8.40 12.04 -24.56
C ILE A 270 7.20 11.71 -23.66
N PRO A 271 6.38 12.72 -23.28
CA PRO A 271 5.22 12.48 -22.43
C PRO A 271 4.12 11.77 -23.21
N GLN A 272 3.36 10.90 -22.52
CA GLN A 272 2.18 10.28 -23.12
C GLN A 272 0.97 11.21 -23.06
N GLN A 273 0.79 11.89 -21.95
CA GLN A 273 -0.27 12.86 -21.72
C GLN A 273 0.17 13.87 -20.67
N ILE A 274 -0.66 14.86 -20.44
CA ILE A 274 -0.66 15.71 -19.26
C ILE A 274 -2.11 15.94 -18.82
N ALA A 275 -2.38 15.83 -17.53
CA ALA A 275 -3.69 16.13 -16.95
C ALA A 275 -3.55 17.07 -15.76
N TYR A 276 -4.49 18.00 -15.62
CA TYR A 276 -4.71 18.78 -14.41
C TYR A 276 -5.95 18.25 -13.73
N SER A 277 -5.88 17.98 -12.45
CA SER A 277 -6.97 17.41 -11.66
C SER A 277 -7.26 18.25 -10.44
N ILE A 278 -8.54 18.46 -10.17
CA ILE A 278 -9.06 19.06 -8.94
C ILE A 278 -9.96 18.02 -8.30
N ALA A 279 -9.54 17.47 -7.18
CA ALA A 279 -10.26 16.45 -6.44
C ALA A 279 -10.72 16.97 -5.08
N GLU A 280 -11.96 16.66 -4.72
CA GLU A 280 -12.57 16.89 -3.42
C GLU A 280 -12.90 15.56 -2.78
N TYR A 281 -12.62 15.44 -1.50
CA TYR A 281 -12.84 14.24 -0.71
C TYR A 281 -13.70 14.56 0.50
N GLU A 282 -14.65 13.69 0.77
CA GLU A 282 -15.32 13.58 2.06
C GLU A 282 -14.96 12.23 2.67
N THR A 283 -14.41 12.26 3.87
CA THR A 283 -13.99 11.06 4.59
C THR A 283 -14.73 11.02 5.93
N THR A 284 -15.41 9.90 6.20
CA THR A 284 -16.01 9.65 7.52
C THR A 284 -15.37 8.40 8.12
N ARG A 285 -14.90 8.51 9.37
CA ARG A 285 -14.35 7.38 10.15
C ARG A 285 -15.15 7.18 11.41
N THR A 286 -15.50 5.93 11.69
CA THR A 286 -16.16 5.51 12.94
C THR A 286 -15.42 4.33 13.52
N ASN A 287 -14.93 4.48 14.75
CA ASN A 287 -14.19 3.43 15.43
C ASN A 287 -14.82 3.10 16.78
N GLY A 288 -14.79 1.82 17.15
CA GLY A 288 -15.22 1.35 18.44
C GLY A 288 -14.31 0.22 18.95
N GLN A 289 -14.02 0.24 20.23
CA GLN A 289 -13.28 -0.84 20.91
C GLN A 289 -13.89 -1.14 22.27
N VAL A 290 -13.97 -2.41 22.60
CA VAL A 290 -14.38 -2.90 23.92
C VAL A 290 -13.35 -3.90 24.42
N VAL A 291 -12.87 -3.71 25.64
CA VAL A 291 -11.97 -4.64 26.34
C VAL A 291 -12.62 -5.04 27.67
N LEU A 292 -12.79 -6.33 27.87
CA LEU A 292 -13.26 -6.94 29.11
C LEU A 292 -12.15 -7.79 29.71
N GLN A 293 -11.82 -7.55 30.96
CA GLN A 293 -10.84 -8.34 31.70
C GLN A 293 -11.49 -8.98 32.94
N TRP A 294 -11.05 -10.19 33.25
CA TRP A 294 -11.48 -10.94 34.40
C TRP A 294 -10.32 -11.69 35.04
N ALA A 295 -9.98 -11.29 36.27
CA ALA A 295 -8.93 -11.89 37.10
C ALA A 295 -9.56 -12.56 38.32
N PRO A 296 -10.10 -13.79 38.18
CA PRO A 296 -10.77 -14.50 39.32
C PRO A 296 -9.81 -14.87 40.44
N THR A 297 -8.53 -14.96 40.15
CA THR A 297 -7.42 -15.18 41.08
C THR A 297 -6.26 -14.30 40.71
N GLU A 298 -5.28 -14.12 41.60
CA GLU A 298 -4.04 -13.37 41.31
C GLU A 298 -3.18 -14.05 40.22
N THR A 299 -3.44 -15.32 39.90
CA THR A 299 -2.67 -16.11 38.94
C THR A 299 -3.39 -16.39 37.62
N LEU A 300 -4.62 -15.92 37.44
CA LEU A 300 -5.38 -16.14 36.19
C LEU A 300 -6.04 -14.84 35.74
N THR A 301 -5.71 -14.40 34.53
CA THR A 301 -6.36 -13.26 33.88
C THR A 301 -6.89 -13.67 32.53
N GLY A 302 -8.15 -13.38 32.26
CA GLY A 302 -8.79 -13.50 30.94
C GLY A 302 -9.08 -12.12 30.37
N THR A 303 -8.75 -11.91 29.10
CA THR A 303 -9.06 -10.69 28.35
C THR A 303 -9.86 -11.05 27.11
N LEU A 304 -11.02 -10.42 26.94
CA LEU A 304 -11.82 -10.45 25.71
C LEU A 304 -11.80 -9.04 25.12
N ASP A 305 -11.41 -8.91 23.87
CA ASP A 305 -11.40 -7.64 23.17
C ASP A 305 -12.14 -7.73 21.83
N TYR A 306 -12.80 -6.63 21.46
CA TYR A 306 -13.47 -6.44 20.17
C TYR A 306 -13.14 -5.07 19.65
N ILE A 307 -12.79 -5.01 18.35
CA ILE A 307 -12.49 -3.78 17.63
C ILE A 307 -13.33 -3.76 16.37
N HIS A 308 -13.89 -2.59 16.08
CA HIS A 308 -14.58 -2.28 14.82
C HIS A 308 -14.11 -0.92 14.32
N SER A 309 -13.72 -0.86 13.06
CA SER A 309 -13.34 0.37 12.36
C SER A 309 -14.04 0.41 11.02
N GLU A 310 -14.68 1.54 10.73
CA GLU A 310 -15.34 1.83 9.46
C GLU A 310 -14.80 3.15 8.90
N HIS A 311 -14.40 3.12 7.62
CA HIS A 311 -13.85 4.27 6.91
C HIS A 311 -14.55 4.40 5.56
N ASP A 312 -15.46 5.38 5.44
CA ASP A 312 -16.14 5.77 4.21
C ASP A 312 -15.38 6.90 3.52
N LEU A 313 -15.12 6.74 2.24
CA LEU A 313 -14.49 7.73 1.38
C LEU A 313 -15.36 8.01 0.16
N ASP A 314 -15.76 9.26 -0.01
CA ASP A 314 -16.36 9.79 -1.23
C ASP A 314 -15.40 10.77 -1.91
N LYS A 315 -15.24 10.64 -3.24
CA LYS A 315 -14.38 11.51 -4.05
C LYS A 315 -15.15 12.04 -5.24
N LYS A 316 -15.10 13.35 -5.42
CA LYS A 316 -15.46 14.02 -6.68
C LYS A 316 -14.22 14.63 -7.30
N MET A 317 -14.00 14.42 -8.60
CA MET A 317 -12.85 14.98 -9.28
C MET A 317 -13.24 15.45 -10.68
N SER A 318 -12.71 16.60 -11.07
CA SER A 318 -12.70 17.06 -12.45
C SER A 318 -11.28 17.09 -12.96
N ASP A 319 -11.04 16.63 -14.18
CA ASP A 319 -9.77 16.74 -14.84
C ASP A 319 -9.88 17.42 -16.21
N LEU A 320 -8.76 18.01 -16.63
CA LEU A 320 -8.55 18.55 -17.96
C LEU A 320 -7.28 17.90 -18.52
N SER A 321 -7.38 17.17 -19.61
CA SER A 321 -6.25 16.40 -20.12
C SER A 321 -5.92 16.69 -21.59
N ALA A 322 -4.65 16.45 -21.93
CA ALA A 322 -4.15 16.43 -23.30
C ALA A 322 -3.36 15.14 -23.53
N TRP A 323 -3.91 14.24 -24.36
CA TRP A 323 -3.22 13.06 -24.85
C TRP A 323 -2.40 13.43 -26.08
N PHE A 324 -1.18 12.89 -26.15
CA PHE A 324 -0.28 13.03 -27.27
C PHE A 324 -0.32 11.78 -28.14
N SER A 325 -0.37 11.97 -29.46
CA SER A 325 -0.42 10.87 -30.41
C SER A 325 0.92 10.15 -30.54
N ASN A 326 2.01 10.83 -30.20
CA ASN A 326 3.39 10.34 -30.34
C ASN A 326 3.66 9.74 -31.73
N ALA A 327 2.89 10.14 -32.73
CA ALA A 327 3.03 9.66 -34.11
C ALA A 327 4.16 10.40 -34.77
N SER A 328 5.06 9.68 -35.43
CA SER A 328 6.17 10.23 -36.20
C SER A 328 5.72 11.10 -37.38
N ALA A 329 4.46 11.06 -37.71
CA ALA A 329 3.90 11.69 -38.86
C ALA A 329 3.56 13.14 -38.59
N SER A 330 4.47 14.00 -38.52
CA SER A 330 4.23 15.35 -39.06
C SER A 330 4.03 16.54 -38.16
N SER A 331 3.84 16.39 -36.87
CA SER A 331 3.38 17.56 -36.13
C SER A 331 3.99 17.75 -34.76
N GLN A 332 5.04 16.99 -34.45
CA GLN A 332 5.80 17.19 -33.21
C GLN A 332 6.78 18.33 -33.34
N SER A 333 6.81 19.21 -32.35
CA SER A 333 7.92 20.15 -32.14
C SER A 333 8.37 20.05 -30.71
N SER A 334 9.68 20.01 -30.47
CA SER A 334 10.23 19.83 -29.14
C SER A 334 11.52 20.60 -28.95
N THR A 335 11.77 21.05 -27.74
CA THR A 335 13.05 21.58 -27.29
C THR A 335 13.54 20.73 -26.13
N TRP A 336 14.74 20.21 -26.24
CA TRP A 336 15.33 19.25 -25.32
C TRP A 336 16.39 19.89 -24.42
N ASN A 337 16.54 19.40 -23.19
CA ASN A 337 17.67 19.72 -22.33
C ASN A 337 18.97 19.10 -22.85
N ASP A 338 20.10 19.45 -22.25
CA ASP A 338 21.40 18.84 -22.52
C ASP A 338 21.58 17.56 -21.72
N GLY A 339 22.48 16.68 -22.16
CA GLY A 339 22.87 15.46 -21.47
C GLY A 339 22.59 14.20 -22.24
N ALA A 340 23.01 13.06 -21.71
CA ALA A 340 22.79 11.74 -22.29
C ALA A 340 21.35 11.26 -22.11
N GLN A 341 20.69 11.69 -21.04
CA GLN A 341 19.27 11.50 -20.79
C GLN A 341 18.56 12.82 -21.11
N ARG A 342 17.82 12.86 -22.22
CA ARG A 342 17.14 14.08 -22.68
C ARG A 342 15.67 14.05 -22.33
N SER A 343 15.23 15.14 -21.71
CA SER A 343 13.82 15.42 -21.41
C SER A 343 13.40 16.72 -22.10
N PRO A 344 12.16 16.88 -22.54
CA PRO A 344 11.73 18.09 -23.21
C PRO A 344 11.61 19.26 -22.22
N LEU A 345 12.15 20.42 -22.60
CA LEU A 345 11.78 21.70 -22.01
C LEU A 345 10.45 22.20 -22.57
N MET A 346 10.12 21.77 -23.78
CA MET A 346 8.83 21.98 -24.42
C MET A 346 8.54 20.81 -25.36
N TYR A 347 7.30 20.29 -25.31
CA TYR A 347 6.77 19.28 -26.21
C TYR A 347 5.44 19.76 -26.79
N ALA A 348 5.26 19.72 -28.10
CA ALA A 348 4.05 20.16 -28.75
C ALA A 348 3.65 19.27 -29.92
N GLU A 349 2.34 19.16 -30.15
CA GLU A 349 1.75 18.50 -31.30
C GLU A 349 0.68 19.37 -31.94
N THR A 350 0.61 19.36 -33.27
CA THR A 350 -0.53 19.89 -34.02
C THR A 350 -1.49 18.75 -34.37
N HIS A 351 -2.76 19.05 -34.32
CA HIS A 351 -3.83 18.06 -34.52
C HIS A 351 -4.76 18.43 -35.67
N ASN A 352 -5.43 17.45 -36.24
CA ASN A 352 -6.52 17.66 -37.17
C ASN A 352 -7.86 17.45 -36.44
N PHE A 353 -8.26 18.46 -35.66
CA PHE A 353 -9.50 18.43 -34.89
C PHE A 353 -9.54 17.27 -33.86
N ALA A 354 -8.53 17.20 -33.01
CA ALA A 354 -8.49 16.27 -31.91
C ALA A 354 -9.44 16.67 -30.77
N ASP A 355 -9.65 15.78 -29.82
CA ASP A 355 -10.46 16.00 -28.64
C ASP A 355 -9.79 16.95 -27.64
N PHE A 356 -10.60 17.87 -27.12
CA PHE A 356 -10.27 18.67 -25.94
C PHE A 356 -11.04 18.03 -24.78
N ALA A 357 -10.36 17.12 -24.06
CA ALA A 357 -11.01 16.19 -23.15
C ALA A 357 -11.02 16.67 -21.70
N MET A 358 -12.11 16.36 -21.00
CA MET A 358 -12.33 16.60 -19.59
C MET A 358 -12.95 15.36 -18.97
N GLY A 359 -12.48 14.98 -17.78
CA GLY A 359 -13.00 13.85 -17.01
C GLY A 359 -13.87 14.33 -15.85
N LEU A 360 -14.93 13.58 -15.60
CA LEU A 360 -15.80 13.70 -14.43
C LEU A 360 -15.74 12.38 -13.67
N HIS A 361 -15.41 12.45 -12.39
CA HIS A 361 -15.26 11.28 -11.53
C HIS A 361 -16.13 11.40 -10.28
N GLN A 362 -16.69 10.28 -9.86
CA GLN A 362 -17.35 10.14 -8.57
C GLN A 362 -17.08 8.73 -8.04
N ASP A 363 -15.98 8.61 -7.34
CA ASP A 363 -15.56 7.36 -6.73
C ASP A 363 -16.12 7.24 -5.31
N GLY A 364 -16.33 6.02 -4.85
CA GLY A 364 -16.72 5.78 -3.47
C GLY A 364 -16.20 4.45 -2.95
N ARG A 365 -15.68 4.46 -1.73
CA ARG A 365 -15.09 3.29 -1.10
C ARG A 365 -15.45 3.23 0.38
N LYS A 366 -15.81 2.05 0.84
CA LYS A 366 -16.00 1.74 2.25
C LYS A 366 -15.03 0.65 2.66
N ASN A 367 -14.23 0.93 3.69
CA ASN A 367 -13.37 -0.03 4.35
C ASN A 367 -13.97 -0.39 5.72
N THR A 368 -13.96 -1.68 6.07
CA THR A 368 -14.41 -2.16 7.38
C THR A 368 -13.37 -3.11 7.93
N ASN A 369 -12.91 -2.88 9.15
CA ASN A 369 -12.00 -3.77 9.87
C ASN A 369 -12.68 -4.23 11.16
N GLU A 370 -12.67 -5.53 11.42
CA GLU A 370 -13.21 -6.15 12.63
C GLU A 370 -12.20 -7.13 13.22
N SER A 371 -12.13 -7.18 14.54
CA SER A 371 -11.31 -8.16 15.25
C SER A 371 -11.96 -8.52 16.57
N ILE A 372 -12.08 -9.81 16.85
CA ILE A 372 -12.45 -10.34 18.16
C ILE A 372 -11.33 -11.23 18.67
N GLY A 373 -10.87 -11.00 19.89
CA GLY A 373 -9.77 -11.72 20.50
C GLY A 373 -10.05 -12.19 21.92
N LEU A 374 -9.52 -13.36 22.25
CA LEU A 374 -9.53 -13.93 23.59
C LEU A 374 -8.09 -14.25 24.01
N ASN A 375 -7.67 -13.71 25.15
CA ASN A 375 -6.38 -13.98 25.75
C ASN A 375 -6.61 -14.54 27.17
N LEU A 376 -5.89 -15.60 27.55
CA LEU A 376 -5.90 -16.19 28.89
C LEU A 376 -4.45 -16.32 29.36
N GLU A 377 -4.09 -15.61 30.43
CA GLU A 377 -2.80 -15.64 31.09
C GLU A 377 -2.92 -16.39 32.42
N TRP A 378 -2.04 -17.36 32.63
CA TRP A 378 -2.08 -18.21 33.81
C TRP A 378 -0.70 -18.49 34.40
N ASP A 379 -0.45 -17.99 35.59
CA ASP A 379 0.72 -18.34 36.40
C ASP A 379 0.48 -19.67 37.11
N ALA A 380 0.89 -20.78 36.46
CA ALA A 380 0.70 -22.12 36.97
C ALA A 380 1.54 -22.38 38.23
N SER A 381 2.67 -21.68 38.38
CA SER A 381 3.52 -21.65 39.57
C SER A 381 4.39 -20.40 39.57
N ASN A 382 5.16 -20.18 40.62
CA ASN A 382 6.13 -19.07 40.71
C ASN A 382 7.19 -19.09 39.61
N SER A 383 7.35 -20.21 38.91
CA SER A 383 8.38 -20.40 37.88
C SER A 383 7.84 -20.80 36.50
N LEU A 384 6.50 -20.92 36.37
CA LEU A 384 5.91 -21.35 35.10
C LEU A 384 4.63 -20.59 34.84
N SER A 385 4.60 -19.85 33.75
CA SER A 385 3.42 -19.17 33.26
C SER A 385 3.05 -19.64 31.84
N PHE A 386 1.78 -19.50 31.49
CA PHE A 386 1.23 -19.79 30.17
C PHE A 386 0.34 -18.67 29.71
N ALA A 387 0.31 -18.44 28.38
CA ALA A 387 -0.70 -17.62 27.75
C ALA A 387 -1.30 -18.36 26.55
N LEU A 388 -2.62 -18.37 26.47
CA LEU A 388 -3.39 -18.83 25.31
C LEU A 388 -4.04 -17.61 24.67
N ASP A 389 -3.80 -17.40 23.39
CA ASP A 389 -4.38 -16.30 22.61
C ASP A 389 -5.07 -16.85 21.36
N TYR A 390 -6.27 -16.38 21.10
CA TYR A 390 -7.04 -16.68 19.88
C TYR A 390 -7.68 -15.43 19.38
N HIS A 391 -7.62 -15.20 18.05
CA HIS A 391 -8.40 -14.15 17.41
C HIS A 391 -8.94 -14.56 16.04
N ASP A 392 -10.04 -13.92 15.66
CA ASP A 392 -10.64 -13.92 14.34
C ASP A 392 -10.81 -12.47 13.92
N SER A 393 -10.21 -12.11 12.81
CA SER A 393 -10.14 -10.73 12.32
C SER A 393 -10.40 -10.66 10.83
N SER A 394 -11.09 -9.63 10.38
CA SER A 394 -11.37 -9.39 8.96
C SER A 394 -11.14 -7.94 8.57
N ALA A 395 -10.70 -7.72 7.32
CA ALA A 395 -10.67 -6.42 6.67
C ALA A 395 -11.34 -6.55 5.30
N GLU A 396 -12.28 -5.67 5.01
CA GLU A 396 -13.05 -5.67 3.77
C GLU A 396 -13.10 -4.27 3.17
N THR A 397 -13.00 -4.17 1.84
CA THR A 397 -13.20 -2.94 1.08
C THR A 397 -14.08 -3.19 -0.11
N GLY A 398 -14.93 -2.22 -0.46
CA GLY A 398 -15.79 -2.25 -1.63
C GLY A 398 -16.38 -0.89 -1.94
N ALA A 399 -17.17 -0.79 -3.01
CA ALA A 399 -17.83 0.46 -3.36
C ALA A 399 -18.98 0.78 -2.40
N ASN A 400 -19.13 2.07 -2.04
CA ASN A 400 -20.26 2.58 -1.25
C ASN A 400 -21.31 3.32 -2.10
N ASN A 401 -21.12 3.42 -3.42
CA ASN A 401 -22.02 4.08 -4.34
C ASN A 401 -22.14 3.30 -5.67
N PRO A 402 -23.17 3.58 -6.52
CA PRO A 402 -23.42 2.83 -7.76
C PRO A 402 -22.38 3.05 -8.86
N TYR A 403 -21.51 4.05 -8.74
CA TYR A 403 -20.49 4.34 -9.75
C TYR A 403 -19.23 3.49 -9.55
N GLY A 404 -19.10 2.82 -8.39
CA GLY A 404 -18.02 1.90 -8.09
C GLY A 404 -16.88 2.54 -7.30
N THR A 405 -15.79 1.78 -7.16
CA THR A 405 -14.59 2.22 -6.44
C THR A 405 -13.76 3.21 -7.27
N SER A 406 -13.95 3.24 -8.59
CA SER A 406 -13.40 4.26 -9.48
C SER A 406 -14.34 4.47 -10.68
N SER A 407 -14.57 5.72 -11.04
CA SER A 407 -15.46 6.09 -12.14
C SER A 407 -14.85 7.20 -13.00
N LEU A 408 -15.19 7.19 -14.27
CA LEU A 408 -14.85 8.25 -15.21
C LEU A 408 -15.94 8.35 -16.27
N VAL A 409 -16.48 9.57 -16.47
CA VAL A 409 -17.22 9.93 -17.66
C VAL A 409 -16.48 11.04 -18.38
N THR A 410 -16.04 10.79 -19.61
CA THR A 410 -15.29 11.76 -20.39
C THR A 410 -16.20 12.58 -21.29
N ILE A 411 -16.07 13.90 -21.23
CA ILE A 411 -16.69 14.84 -22.16
C ILE A 411 -15.61 15.55 -22.96
N ALA A 412 -15.86 15.78 -24.24
CA ALA A 412 -14.88 16.46 -25.10
C ALA A 412 -15.54 17.28 -26.21
N SER A 413 -14.77 18.25 -26.72
CA SER A 413 -15.03 18.91 -27.99
C SER A 413 -13.97 18.50 -29.02
N PHE A 414 -14.37 18.31 -30.29
CA PHE A 414 -13.45 17.88 -31.36
C PHE A 414 -12.97 19.07 -32.21
N ASN A 415 -12.40 20.06 -31.58
CA ASN A 415 -11.93 21.27 -32.26
C ASN A 415 -10.52 21.72 -31.86
N LYS A 416 -9.79 20.85 -31.10
CA LYS A 416 -8.39 21.09 -30.74
C LYS A 416 -7.49 20.95 -31.95
N VAL A 417 -6.63 21.95 -32.19
CA VAL A 417 -5.69 21.98 -33.32
C VAL A 417 -4.24 21.95 -32.89
N ALA A 418 -3.94 22.29 -31.64
CA ALA A 418 -2.60 22.16 -31.08
C ALA A 418 -2.64 21.94 -29.56
N SER A 419 -1.64 21.21 -29.05
CA SER A 419 -1.32 21.10 -27.64
C SER A 419 0.17 21.31 -27.46
N ALA A 420 0.57 22.09 -26.45
CA ALA A 420 1.95 22.24 -26.04
C ALA A 420 2.06 22.13 -24.53
N VAL A 421 3.11 21.49 -24.02
CA VAL A 421 3.45 21.47 -22.61
C VAL A 421 4.88 22.01 -22.44
N TYR A 422 5.05 22.89 -21.46
CA TYR A 422 6.33 23.49 -21.09
C TYR A 422 6.74 22.95 -19.72
N TYR A 423 7.96 22.43 -19.67
CA TYR A 423 8.61 21.92 -18.45
C TYR A 423 9.71 22.90 -18.01
N GLY A 424 10.28 22.72 -16.84
CA GLY A 424 11.34 23.59 -16.30
C GLY A 424 10.91 24.38 -15.07
N GLN A 425 9.65 24.23 -14.67
CA GLN A 425 9.10 24.56 -13.36
C GLN A 425 8.48 23.29 -12.78
N GLU A 426 8.13 23.28 -11.50
CA GLU A 426 7.45 22.12 -10.88
C GLU A 426 6.13 21.83 -11.58
N MET A 427 5.32 22.87 -11.85
CA MET A 427 4.07 22.73 -12.61
C MET A 427 4.36 22.65 -14.11
N PRO A 428 4.05 21.53 -14.79
CA PRO A 428 4.03 21.49 -16.26
C PRO A 428 2.94 22.40 -16.81
N VAL A 429 3.27 23.31 -17.72
CA VAL A 429 2.35 24.32 -18.24
C VAL A 429 1.73 23.83 -19.56
N LEU A 430 0.49 23.37 -19.51
CA LEU A 430 -0.29 22.93 -20.67
C LEU A 430 -0.95 24.13 -21.38
N VAL A 431 -0.76 24.22 -22.68
CA VAL A 431 -1.39 25.20 -23.57
C VAL A 431 -2.13 24.46 -24.68
N GLN A 432 -3.40 24.76 -24.88
CA GLN A 432 -4.20 24.15 -25.95
C GLN A 432 -4.82 25.23 -26.84
N SER A 433 -4.79 25.01 -28.17
CA SER A 433 -5.39 25.89 -29.16
C SER A 433 -6.59 25.22 -29.81
N LEU A 434 -7.70 25.98 -29.93
CA LEU A 434 -8.96 25.52 -30.52
C LEU A 434 -9.18 26.29 -31.82
N ASN A 435 -9.59 25.61 -32.88
CA ASN A 435 -9.91 26.25 -34.18
C ASN A 435 -11.41 26.58 -34.27
N SER A 436 -11.75 27.77 -34.73
CA SER A 436 -13.11 28.25 -34.87
C SER A 436 -13.75 27.98 -36.23
N GLY A 437 -13.03 27.41 -37.17
CA GLY A 437 -13.50 27.18 -38.54
C GLY A 437 -12.66 27.85 -39.63
N ALA A 438 -13.27 28.37 -40.68
CA ALA A 438 -12.59 28.76 -41.94
C ALA A 438 -11.53 29.88 -41.85
N ASP A 439 -11.51 30.62 -40.76
CA ASP A 439 -10.54 31.70 -40.53
C ASP A 439 -9.32 31.27 -39.68
N GLY A 440 -9.37 30.07 -39.09
CA GLY A 440 -8.26 29.52 -38.33
C GLY A 440 -7.91 30.23 -37.02
N ALA A 441 -8.75 31.15 -36.56
CA ALA A 441 -8.52 31.89 -35.32
C ALA A 441 -8.89 31.04 -34.09
N ASP A 442 -8.10 31.13 -33.02
CA ASP A 442 -8.44 30.55 -31.74
C ASP A 442 -9.78 31.05 -31.24
N ARG A 443 -10.59 30.17 -30.74
CA ARG A 443 -11.90 30.48 -30.16
C ARG A 443 -12.02 30.00 -28.69
N PRO A 444 -12.92 30.65 -27.93
CA PRO A 444 -13.27 30.16 -26.59
C PRO A 444 -13.90 28.75 -26.65
N LEU A 445 -13.79 28.02 -25.56
CA LEU A 445 -14.49 26.75 -25.35
C LEU A 445 -16.01 27.03 -25.21
N TYR A 446 -16.87 26.29 -25.93
CA TYR A 446 -18.32 26.44 -25.89
C TYR A 446 -19.02 25.19 -25.39
N LYS A 447 -20.05 25.33 -24.51
CA LYS A 447 -20.89 24.24 -24.01
C LYS A 447 -21.51 23.40 -25.13
N ASN A 448 -21.91 24.05 -26.21
CA ASN A 448 -22.58 23.40 -27.33
C ASN A 448 -21.66 22.49 -28.18
N ASP A 449 -20.34 22.53 -27.96
CA ASP A 449 -19.42 21.65 -28.69
C ASP A 449 -19.15 20.35 -27.93
N MET A 450 -19.53 20.29 -26.67
CA MET A 450 -19.23 19.17 -25.80
C MET A 450 -20.13 17.97 -26.06
N VAL A 451 -19.53 16.79 -26.10
CA VAL A 451 -20.20 15.49 -26.24
C VAL A 451 -19.58 14.48 -25.26
N VAL A 452 -20.33 13.45 -24.86
CA VAL A 452 -19.79 12.33 -24.08
C VAL A 452 -18.99 11.43 -25.04
N THR A 453 -17.74 11.12 -24.71
CA THR A 453 -16.84 10.33 -25.56
C THR A 453 -16.48 8.97 -24.99
N GLY A 454 -16.59 8.77 -23.70
CA GLY A 454 -16.31 7.50 -23.07
C GLY A 454 -16.73 7.48 -21.61
N SER A 455 -16.74 6.28 -21.05
CA SER A 455 -16.91 6.06 -19.61
C SER A 455 -16.23 4.78 -19.17
N VAL A 456 -15.76 4.76 -17.94
CA VAL A 456 -15.25 3.57 -17.23
C VAL A 456 -15.82 3.58 -15.83
N PHE A 457 -16.45 2.49 -15.41
CA PHE A 457 -16.92 2.25 -14.06
C PHE A 457 -16.27 0.97 -13.55
N THR A 458 -15.31 1.13 -12.66
CA THR A 458 -14.60 0.02 -12.02
C THR A 458 -15.23 -0.26 -10.68
N ASN A 459 -15.58 -1.50 -10.43
CA ASN A 459 -15.90 -1.97 -9.10
C ASN A 459 -14.87 -3.02 -8.71
N ASP A 460 -14.35 -2.88 -7.50
CA ASP A 460 -13.49 -3.87 -6.88
C ASP A 460 -13.93 -4.14 -5.43
N GLU A 461 -13.71 -5.37 -5.00
CA GLU A 461 -13.93 -5.85 -3.64
C GLU A 461 -12.69 -6.60 -3.20
N ALA A 462 -12.14 -6.24 -2.04
CA ALA A 462 -11.09 -7.03 -1.41
C ALA A 462 -11.51 -7.42 0.00
N ARG A 463 -11.11 -8.63 0.43
CA ARG A 463 -11.35 -9.14 1.77
C ARG A 463 -10.18 -10.00 2.21
N MET A 464 -9.75 -9.76 3.44
CA MET A 464 -8.78 -10.60 4.13
C MET A 464 -9.35 -11.04 5.47
N ASP A 465 -9.35 -12.36 5.72
CA ASP A 465 -9.73 -12.95 7.00
C ASP A 465 -8.48 -13.61 7.62
N ILE A 466 -8.25 -13.41 8.92
CA ILE A 466 -7.16 -14.02 9.68
C ILE A 466 -7.72 -14.72 10.91
N GLU A 467 -7.51 -16.04 11.00
CA GLU A 467 -7.73 -16.83 12.21
C GLU A 467 -6.37 -17.21 12.79
N GLN A 468 -6.10 -16.90 14.06
CA GLN A 468 -4.83 -17.23 14.71
C GLN A 468 -5.05 -17.78 16.11
N ALA A 469 -4.34 -18.86 16.44
CA ALA A 469 -4.25 -19.41 17.77
C ALA A 469 -2.78 -19.53 18.20
N LYS A 470 -2.44 -19.06 19.40
CA LYS A 470 -1.09 -19.09 19.98
C LYS A 470 -1.16 -19.62 21.41
N LEU A 471 -0.31 -20.60 21.71
CA LEU A 471 0.00 -21.03 23.08
C LEU A 471 1.44 -20.66 23.34
N SER A 472 1.71 -19.89 24.38
CA SER A 472 3.06 -19.55 24.83
C SER A 472 3.23 -19.83 26.32
N GLY A 473 4.46 -19.97 26.77
CA GLY A 473 4.80 -20.10 28.17
C GLY A 473 6.20 -19.62 28.48
N VAL A 474 6.43 -19.26 29.74
CA VAL A 474 7.74 -18.87 30.26
C VAL A 474 8.05 -19.80 31.43
N PHE A 475 9.24 -20.39 31.39
CA PHE A 475 9.76 -21.22 32.49
C PHE A 475 11.02 -20.57 33.07
N GLU A 476 10.90 -20.05 34.27
CA GLU A 476 12.00 -19.48 35.06
C GLU A 476 12.68 -20.59 35.85
N PHE A 477 13.89 -20.96 35.48
CA PHE A 477 14.64 -22.02 36.19
C PHE A 477 15.71 -21.43 37.14
N SER A 478 15.91 -20.12 37.13
CA SER A 478 16.62 -19.35 38.14
C SER A 478 16.21 -17.87 38.06
N ASP A 479 16.55 -17.07 39.08
CA ASP A 479 16.26 -15.66 39.18
C ASP A 479 16.86 -14.84 38.02
N SER A 480 17.84 -15.40 37.31
CA SER A 480 18.54 -14.75 36.17
C SER A 480 18.33 -15.47 34.84
N SER A 481 17.47 -16.48 34.75
CA SER A 481 17.36 -17.28 33.54
C SER A 481 15.95 -17.83 33.33
N SER A 482 15.43 -17.64 32.15
CA SER A 482 14.17 -18.22 31.70
C SER A 482 14.26 -18.85 30.32
N ILE A 483 13.30 -19.69 30.03
CA ILE A 483 13.02 -20.21 28.69
C ILE A 483 11.62 -19.80 28.29
N ASP A 484 11.50 -19.07 27.20
CA ASP A 484 10.23 -18.76 26.58
C ASP A 484 10.01 -19.77 25.44
N PHE A 485 8.81 -20.31 25.35
CA PHE A 485 8.43 -21.28 24.31
C PHE A 485 7.01 -21.03 23.83
N GLY A 486 6.73 -21.46 22.60
CA GLY A 486 5.38 -21.33 22.10
C GLY A 486 5.14 -22.08 20.80
N PHE A 487 3.84 -22.22 20.52
CA PHE A 487 3.29 -22.81 19.33
C PHE A 487 2.19 -21.90 18.79
N GLN A 488 2.14 -21.72 17.46
CA GLN A 488 1.18 -20.82 16.81
C GLN A 488 0.67 -21.47 15.53
N MET A 489 -0.61 -21.28 15.27
CA MET A 489 -1.26 -21.61 13.99
C MET A 489 -1.94 -20.35 13.47
N THR A 490 -1.78 -20.08 12.19
CA THR A 490 -2.37 -18.91 11.53
C THR A 490 -2.92 -19.32 10.16
N GLU A 491 -4.18 -18.98 9.90
CA GLU A 491 -4.79 -19.10 8.58
C GLU A 491 -5.11 -17.70 8.07
N VAL A 492 -4.65 -17.38 6.86
CA VAL A 492 -4.92 -16.12 6.16
C VAL A 492 -5.64 -16.42 4.86
N ASN A 493 -6.85 -15.92 4.72
CA ASN A 493 -7.64 -15.99 3.51
C ASN A 493 -7.73 -14.61 2.87
N ASN A 494 -7.28 -14.46 1.62
CA ASN A 494 -7.34 -13.21 0.86
C ASN A 494 -8.13 -13.40 -0.42
N ARG A 495 -9.05 -12.49 -0.71
CA ARG A 495 -9.85 -12.44 -1.94
C ARG A 495 -9.80 -11.06 -2.55
N PHE A 496 -9.67 -11.01 -3.87
CA PHE A 496 -9.86 -9.83 -4.68
C PHE A 496 -10.80 -10.15 -5.85
N ALA A 497 -11.84 -9.37 -6.01
CA ALA A 497 -12.75 -9.46 -7.15
C ALA A 497 -12.89 -8.09 -7.81
N SER A 498 -12.98 -8.05 -9.14
CA SER A 498 -13.15 -6.79 -9.86
C SER A 498 -13.93 -6.95 -11.17
N ARG A 499 -14.55 -5.85 -11.60
CA ARG A 499 -15.23 -5.70 -12.90
C ARG A 499 -15.10 -4.26 -13.40
N ASN A 500 -14.78 -4.14 -14.70
CA ASN A 500 -14.89 -2.87 -15.43
C ASN A 500 -16.11 -2.92 -16.36
N VAL A 501 -16.90 -1.85 -16.36
CA VAL A 501 -17.92 -1.55 -17.35
C VAL A 501 -17.43 -0.35 -18.13
N GLN A 502 -17.06 -0.55 -19.40
CA GLN A 502 -16.40 0.47 -20.22
C GLN A 502 -17.16 0.71 -21.51
N LEU A 503 -17.32 1.98 -21.86
CA LEU A 503 -17.87 2.42 -23.14
C LEU A 503 -16.90 3.43 -23.78
N ASP A 504 -16.52 3.16 -25.03
CA ASP A 504 -15.65 4.03 -25.82
C ASP A 504 -16.34 4.40 -27.14
N ASN A 505 -16.35 5.69 -27.43
CA ASN A 505 -16.76 6.18 -28.73
C ASN A 505 -16.09 7.52 -29.05
N TRP A 506 -15.00 7.50 -29.74
CA TRP A 506 -14.23 8.66 -30.12
C TRP A 506 -14.97 9.62 -31.08
N GLY A 507 -16.14 9.23 -31.59
CA GLY A 507 -17.05 10.10 -32.37
C GLY A 507 -18.10 10.80 -31.51
N GLY A 508 -18.19 10.47 -30.24
CA GLY A 508 -19.17 10.98 -29.30
C GLY A 508 -20.43 10.09 -29.18
N PHE A 509 -20.92 9.86 -27.97
CA PHE A 509 -22.17 9.17 -27.65
C PHE A 509 -23.38 10.10 -27.70
N THR A 510 -23.18 11.42 -27.46
CA THR A 510 -24.22 12.45 -27.53
C THR A 510 -24.00 13.33 -28.77
N GLN A 511 -24.98 14.22 -29.07
CA GLN A 511 -24.82 15.23 -30.11
C GLN A 511 -24.38 16.57 -29.51
N PRO A 512 -23.64 17.39 -30.27
CA PRO A 512 -23.30 18.75 -29.82
C PRO A 512 -24.55 19.52 -29.40
N GLY A 513 -24.48 20.15 -28.22
CA GLY A 513 -25.58 20.88 -27.61
C GLY A 513 -26.41 20.10 -26.60
N GLU A 514 -26.43 18.78 -26.62
CA GLU A 514 -27.23 17.97 -25.66
C GLU A 514 -26.78 18.15 -24.23
N LEU A 515 -25.47 18.33 -23.98
CA LEU A 515 -24.91 18.54 -22.64
C LEU A 515 -25.03 20.00 -22.14
N SER A 516 -25.41 20.94 -23.00
CA SER A 516 -25.30 22.38 -22.70
C SER A 516 -26.10 22.85 -21.48
N ALA A 517 -27.13 22.11 -21.08
CA ALA A 517 -27.96 22.44 -19.93
C ALA A 517 -27.41 21.90 -18.60
N VAL A 518 -26.55 20.88 -18.64
CA VAL A 518 -26.08 20.15 -17.46
C VAL A 518 -24.61 20.37 -17.13
N ILE A 519 -23.82 20.98 -18.03
CA ILE A 519 -22.42 21.30 -17.77
C ILE A 519 -22.25 22.78 -17.46
N ASP A 520 -21.34 23.12 -16.56
CA ASP A 520 -21.00 24.47 -16.16
C ASP A 520 -19.54 24.81 -16.45
N ARG A 521 -19.30 26.09 -16.89
CA ARG A 521 -17.95 26.60 -17.08
C ARG A 521 -17.30 26.81 -15.72
N SER A 522 -16.10 26.30 -15.55
CA SER A 522 -15.27 26.48 -14.39
C SER A 522 -13.84 26.88 -14.78
N SER A 523 -13.02 27.24 -13.80
CA SER A 523 -11.62 27.61 -14.02
C SER A 523 -10.70 27.03 -12.94
N MET A 524 -9.57 26.51 -13.36
CA MET A 524 -8.48 26.05 -12.50
C MET A 524 -7.48 27.17 -12.16
N ALA A 525 -7.74 28.42 -12.59
CA ALA A 525 -6.85 29.56 -12.32
C ALA A 525 -6.71 29.79 -10.79
N GLY A 526 -5.46 29.86 -10.32
CA GLY A 526 -5.14 30.02 -8.89
C GLY A 526 -5.36 28.77 -8.03
N GLN A 527 -5.66 27.62 -8.64
CA GLN A 527 -5.86 26.37 -7.92
C GLN A 527 -4.56 25.60 -7.66
N PHE A 528 -3.44 26.07 -8.21
CA PHE A 528 -2.10 25.46 -8.07
C PHE A 528 -1.10 26.49 -7.51
N ASP A 529 -1.55 27.38 -6.65
CA ASP A 529 -0.80 28.54 -6.18
C ASP A 529 0.38 28.21 -5.27
N GLN A 530 0.39 27.04 -4.63
CA GLN A 530 1.52 26.52 -3.85
C GLN A 530 2.60 25.86 -4.71
N ILE A 531 2.26 25.45 -5.95
CA ILE A 531 3.20 24.78 -6.86
C ILE A 531 3.93 25.84 -7.72
N SER A 532 5.25 25.77 -7.78
CA SER A 532 6.07 26.69 -8.58
C SER A 532 5.68 26.58 -10.06
N GLY A 533 5.25 27.71 -10.67
CA GLY A 533 4.71 27.75 -12.04
C GLY A 533 3.20 27.54 -12.16
N GLY A 534 2.49 27.25 -11.08
CA GLY A 534 1.04 27.01 -11.08
C GLY A 534 0.18 28.23 -11.45
N ASN A 535 0.77 29.43 -11.49
CA ASN A 535 0.12 30.67 -11.93
C ASN A 535 0.66 31.20 -13.27
N ASP A 536 1.25 30.35 -14.12
CA ASP A 536 1.74 30.76 -15.45
C ASP A 536 0.55 31.24 -16.31
N PRO A 537 0.60 32.46 -16.88
CA PRO A 537 -0.51 33.02 -17.62
C PRO A 537 -0.82 32.31 -18.95
N ARG A 538 0.06 31.40 -19.40
CA ARG A 538 -0.16 30.56 -20.59
C ARG A 538 -0.98 29.32 -20.31
N GLN A 539 -1.09 28.94 -19.03
CA GLN A 539 -1.73 27.71 -18.59
C GLN A 539 -3.18 27.64 -19.06
N GLN A 540 -3.58 26.50 -19.63
CA GLN A 540 -4.99 26.22 -19.88
C GLN A 540 -5.71 26.03 -18.55
N THR A 541 -6.65 26.94 -18.24
CA THR A 541 -7.38 26.92 -16.95
C THR A 541 -8.88 26.72 -17.13
N GLU A 542 -9.44 27.11 -18.28
CA GLU A 542 -10.88 26.97 -18.53
C GLU A 542 -11.26 25.53 -18.84
N TYR A 543 -12.30 25.03 -18.18
CA TYR A 543 -12.85 23.70 -18.40
C TYR A 543 -14.36 23.70 -18.12
N PHE A 544 -15.04 22.56 -18.35
CA PHE A 544 -16.41 22.32 -17.93
C PHE A 544 -16.44 21.26 -16.84
N THR A 545 -17.29 21.48 -15.84
CA THR A 545 -17.63 20.53 -14.79
C THR A 545 -19.13 20.26 -14.82
N ALA A 546 -19.58 19.18 -14.19
CA ALA A 546 -20.97 18.80 -14.08
C ALA A 546 -21.16 17.81 -12.91
N ASP A 547 -22.40 17.65 -12.48
CA ASP A 547 -22.79 16.46 -11.74
C ASP A 547 -22.77 15.24 -12.69
N ILE A 548 -22.09 14.16 -12.31
CA ILE A 548 -21.93 12.99 -13.15
C ILE A 548 -23.27 12.33 -13.48
N ALA A 549 -24.24 12.34 -12.54
CA ALA A 549 -25.57 11.77 -12.73
C ALA A 549 -26.38 12.51 -13.82
N ASP A 550 -26.22 13.83 -13.90
CA ASP A 550 -26.88 14.65 -14.93
C ASP A 550 -26.32 14.34 -16.32
N VAL A 551 -24.99 14.19 -16.43
CA VAL A 551 -24.32 13.81 -17.70
C VAL A 551 -24.72 12.40 -18.13
N ILE A 552 -24.76 11.45 -17.19
CA ILE A 552 -25.22 10.07 -17.41
C ILE A 552 -26.66 10.06 -17.94
N SER A 553 -27.57 10.83 -17.32
CA SER A 553 -28.98 10.90 -17.75
C SER A 553 -29.12 11.38 -19.20
N VAL A 554 -28.33 12.37 -19.62
CA VAL A 554 -28.31 12.85 -21.02
C VAL A 554 -27.73 11.79 -21.96
N ALA A 555 -26.65 11.12 -21.55
CA ALA A 555 -26.00 10.09 -22.35
C ALA A 555 -26.93 8.89 -22.58
N GLU A 556 -27.61 8.39 -21.54
CA GLU A 556 -28.61 7.30 -21.63
C GLU A 556 -29.80 7.66 -22.51
N ALA A 557 -30.34 8.86 -22.36
CA ALA A 557 -31.43 9.34 -23.20
C ALA A 557 -31.02 9.39 -24.68
N SER A 558 -29.82 9.86 -24.98
CA SER A 558 -29.27 9.93 -26.32
C SER A 558 -29.00 8.53 -26.90
N TYR A 559 -28.54 7.60 -26.08
CA TYR A 559 -28.32 6.18 -26.44
C TYR A 559 -29.65 5.51 -26.82
N THR A 560 -30.65 5.68 -25.97
CA THR A 560 -32.01 5.11 -26.18
C THR A 560 -32.67 5.71 -27.43
N ALA A 561 -32.58 7.04 -27.64
CA ALA A 561 -33.15 7.69 -28.81
C ALA A 561 -32.55 7.21 -30.13
N ARG A 562 -31.33 6.71 -30.13
CA ARG A 562 -30.65 6.15 -31.31
C ARG A 562 -30.84 4.62 -31.46
N GLY A 563 -31.51 3.97 -30.51
CA GLY A 563 -31.72 2.50 -30.52
C GLY A 563 -30.40 1.72 -30.38
N ALA A 564 -29.38 2.33 -29.77
CA ALA A 564 -28.11 1.67 -29.54
C ALA A 564 -28.23 0.66 -28.37
N ALA A 565 -27.48 -0.44 -28.45
CA ALA A 565 -27.34 -1.40 -27.36
C ALA A 565 -25.98 -1.23 -26.67
N TYR A 566 -25.98 -1.35 -25.36
CA TYR A 566 -24.74 -1.32 -24.60
C TYR A 566 -23.91 -2.59 -24.86
N ALA A 567 -22.61 -2.40 -25.12
CA ALA A 567 -21.68 -3.53 -25.26
C ALA A 567 -21.37 -4.20 -23.91
N GLN A 568 -21.41 -3.43 -22.83
CA GLN A 568 -21.30 -3.87 -21.44
C GLN A 568 -22.38 -3.20 -20.60
N VAL A 569 -22.83 -3.88 -19.57
CA VAL A 569 -23.93 -3.44 -18.72
C VAL A 569 -23.50 -3.57 -17.26
N GLY A 570 -23.78 -2.51 -16.48
CA GLY A 570 -23.64 -2.52 -15.04
C GLY A 570 -24.90 -3.00 -14.33
N ASP A 571 -24.90 -2.97 -13.01
CA ASP A 571 -26.02 -3.44 -12.17
C ASP A 571 -27.28 -2.57 -12.31
N CYS A 572 -27.15 -1.34 -12.79
CA CYS A 572 -28.27 -0.46 -13.13
C CYS A 572 -29.01 -0.84 -14.45
N GLY A 573 -28.53 -1.81 -15.19
CA GLY A 573 -29.10 -2.22 -16.47
C GLY A 573 -28.65 -1.39 -17.67
N THR A 574 -27.70 -0.46 -17.50
CA THR A 574 -27.08 0.36 -18.56
C THR A 574 -25.54 0.23 -18.53
N GLY A 575 -24.86 0.89 -19.44
CA GLY A 575 -23.39 0.96 -19.46
C GLY A 575 -22.81 2.11 -18.63
N TYR A 576 -23.59 2.77 -17.76
CA TYR A 576 -23.18 3.96 -17.01
C TYR A 576 -23.24 3.75 -15.50
N CYS A 577 -22.94 2.57 -15.03
CA CYS A 577 -22.71 2.25 -13.63
C CYS A 577 -21.78 1.06 -13.49
N ALA A 578 -21.31 0.81 -12.30
CA ALA A 578 -20.47 -0.34 -11.97
C ALA A 578 -21.26 -1.66 -11.95
N SER A 579 -20.57 -2.79 -11.90
CA SER A 579 -21.17 -4.13 -11.83
C SER A 579 -20.52 -4.95 -10.72
N THR A 580 -21.30 -5.81 -10.07
CA THR A 580 -20.87 -6.87 -9.16
C THR A 580 -20.81 -8.25 -9.81
N ASP A 581 -21.08 -8.34 -11.12
CA ASP A 581 -20.85 -9.56 -11.90
C ASP A 581 -19.37 -9.69 -12.25
N TRP A 582 -18.61 -10.22 -11.28
CA TRP A 582 -17.16 -10.27 -11.33
C TRP A 582 -16.61 -11.05 -12.52
N ASN A 583 -15.69 -10.46 -13.27
CA ASN A 583 -14.93 -11.14 -14.32
C ASN A 583 -13.46 -11.41 -13.95
N ALA A 584 -13.02 -10.88 -12.82
CA ALA A 584 -11.82 -11.29 -12.13
C ALA A 584 -12.19 -11.61 -10.67
N ASP A 585 -11.84 -12.80 -10.18
CA ASP A 585 -11.96 -13.21 -8.76
C ASP A 585 -10.73 -14.05 -8.44
N LYS A 586 -9.89 -13.56 -7.53
CA LYS A 586 -8.62 -14.15 -7.14
C LYS A 586 -8.66 -14.45 -5.65
N ARG A 587 -8.21 -15.63 -5.25
CA ARG A 587 -8.29 -16.14 -3.89
C ARG A 587 -6.99 -16.80 -3.51
N SER A 588 -6.48 -16.49 -2.32
CA SER A 588 -5.28 -17.12 -1.76
C SER A 588 -5.51 -17.48 -0.30
N THR A 589 -5.07 -18.67 0.09
CA THR A 589 -5.08 -19.15 1.47
C THR A 589 -3.67 -19.52 1.86
N GLU A 590 -3.20 -19.03 3.02
CA GLU A 590 -1.94 -19.42 3.64
C GLU A 590 -2.26 -20.05 5.00
N GLU A 591 -1.80 -21.29 5.22
CA GLU A 591 -1.89 -22.02 6.49
C GLU A 591 -0.47 -22.11 7.08
N THR A 592 -0.19 -21.41 8.17
CA THR A 592 1.13 -21.39 8.81
C THR A 592 1.09 -22.04 10.18
N THR A 593 2.03 -22.96 10.42
CA THR A 593 2.32 -23.55 11.74
C THR A 593 3.71 -23.11 12.19
N ALA A 594 3.83 -22.61 13.41
CA ALA A 594 5.09 -22.12 13.97
C ALA A 594 5.33 -22.64 15.37
N ALA A 595 6.61 -22.87 15.71
CA ALA A 595 7.05 -23.17 17.07
C ALA A 595 8.36 -22.43 17.37
N TYR A 596 8.53 -21.98 18.61
CA TYR A 596 9.73 -21.30 19.04
C TYR A 596 10.22 -21.71 20.44
N LEU A 597 11.53 -21.51 20.63
CA LEU A 597 12.20 -21.63 21.90
C LEU A 597 13.22 -20.48 22.03
N GLN A 598 13.23 -19.80 23.19
CA GLN A 598 14.10 -18.67 23.48
C GLN A 598 14.63 -18.77 24.90
N LEU A 599 15.95 -18.70 25.05
CA LEU A 599 16.65 -18.63 26.33
C LEU A 599 16.96 -17.15 26.63
N ASN A 600 16.57 -16.68 27.80
CA ASN A 600 16.96 -15.39 28.37
C ASN A 600 17.92 -15.66 29.53
N HIS A 601 19.04 -14.97 29.61
CA HIS A 601 20.04 -15.15 30.65
C HIS A 601 20.71 -13.82 31.02
N ALA A 602 20.53 -13.40 32.26
CA ALA A 602 21.23 -12.25 32.85
C ALA A 602 22.44 -12.75 33.66
N THR A 603 23.60 -12.14 33.46
CA THR A 603 24.86 -12.52 34.12
C THR A 603 25.75 -11.29 34.30
N GLU A 604 26.95 -11.48 34.83
CA GLU A 604 27.99 -10.45 34.92
C GLU A 604 29.26 -10.89 34.18
N PHE A 605 29.82 -9.96 33.42
CA PHE A 605 31.14 -10.14 32.79
C PHE A 605 32.07 -9.03 33.26
N VAL A 606 33.16 -9.43 33.97
CA VAL A 606 34.13 -8.48 34.56
C VAL A 606 33.45 -7.44 35.47
N GLY A 607 32.43 -7.87 36.25
CA GLY A 607 31.66 -7.01 37.13
C GLY A 607 30.72 -6.01 36.42
N LYS A 608 30.32 -6.29 35.18
CA LYS A 608 29.39 -5.51 34.41
C LYS A 608 28.16 -6.38 34.08
N PRO A 609 26.93 -5.83 34.23
CA PRO A 609 25.73 -6.52 33.85
C PRO A 609 25.72 -6.89 32.35
N VAL A 610 25.33 -8.09 32.04
CA VAL A 610 25.22 -8.64 30.69
C VAL A 610 23.90 -9.37 30.56
N ASN A 611 23.13 -9.06 29.52
CA ASN A 611 21.96 -9.84 29.13
C ASN A 611 22.24 -10.56 27.81
N ILE A 612 21.79 -11.80 27.72
CA ILE A 612 21.90 -12.65 26.54
C ILE A 612 20.55 -13.26 26.25
N GLN A 613 20.09 -13.11 25.04
CA GLN A 613 18.88 -13.77 24.55
C GLN A 613 19.23 -14.57 23.31
N VAL A 614 18.89 -15.87 23.32
CA VAL A 614 19.13 -16.79 22.19
C VAL A 614 17.84 -17.49 21.85
N GLY A 615 17.37 -17.31 20.63
CA GLY A 615 16.13 -17.88 20.18
C GLY A 615 16.23 -18.64 18.85
N VAL A 616 15.28 -19.52 18.64
CA VAL A 616 15.03 -20.17 17.34
C VAL A 616 13.54 -20.32 17.15
N ARG A 617 13.08 -19.98 15.95
CA ARG A 617 11.71 -20.16 15.49
C ARG A 617 11.71 -21.01 14.24
N TYR A 618 10.83 -22.00 14.17
CA TYR A 618 10.52 -22.80 13.00
C TYR A 618 9.14 -22.44 12.50
N GLU A 619 8.98 -22.28 11.21
CA GLU A 619 7.70 -22.08 10.54
C GLU A 619 7.58 -22.96 9.31
N GLU A 620 6.38 -23.48 9.09
CA GLU A 620 5.96 -24.21 7.89
C GLU A 620 4.66 -23.57 7.38
N THR A 621 4.58 -23.33 6.08
CA THR A 621 3.43 -22.65 5.45
C THR A 621 3.02 -23.39 4.18
N ASP A 622 1.75 -23.73 4.10
CA ASP A 622 1.09 -24.22 2.90
C ASP A 622 0.35 -23.04 2.22
N VAL A 623 0.50 -22.92 0.90
CA VAL A 623 -0.13 -21.87 0.09
C VAL A 623 -1.06 -22.52 -0.93
N THR A 624 -2.30 -22.07 -0.96
CA THR A 624 -3.27 -22.42 -2.02
C THR A 624 -3.75 -21.14 -2.67
N SER A 625 -3.70 -21.07 -3.99
CA SER A 625 -4.16 -19.91 -4.74
C SER A 625 -5.03 -20.32 -5.93
N ALA A 626 -6.14 -19.61 -6.15
CA ALA A 626 -7.05 -19.84 -7.26
C ALA A 626 -7.51 -18.52 -7.88
N ALA A 627 -7.64 -18.49 -9.21
CA ALA A 627 -8.18 -17.32 -9.90
C ALA A 627 -9.23 -17.75 -10.92
N LEU A 628 -10.25 -16.90 -11.06
CA LEU A 628 -11.25 -17.04 -12.12
C LEU A 628 -10.58 -16.64 -13.44
N ALA A 629 -10.54 -17.54 -14.40
CA ALA A 629 -9.90 -17.32 -15.69
C ALA A 629 -10.78 -17.86 -16.83
N PRO A 630 -10.78 -17.22 -18.02
CA PRO A 630 -11.48 -17.73 -19.19
C PRO A 630 -10.85 -19.06 -19.64
N THR A 631 -11.68 -19.96 -20.11
CA THR A 631 -11.24 -21.21 -20.75
C THR A 631 -11.30 -21.07 -22.26
N TYR A 632 -10.43 -21.81 -22.96
CA TYR A 632 -10.34 -21.78 -24.42
C TYR A 632 -10.60 -23.17 -24.98
N SER A 633 -11.34 -23.25 -26.11
CA SER A 633 -11.72 -24.50 -26.74
C SER A 633 -10.90 -24.85 -27.98
N ASP A 634 -10.47 -23.85 -28.74
CA ASP A 634 -9.85 -24.03 -30.04
C ASP A 634 -8.84 -22.92 -30.36
N VAL A 635 -8.03 -23.19 -31.40
CA VAL A 635 -7.22 -22.20 -32.09
C VAL A 635 -7.48 -22.28 -33.58
N TYR A 636 -7.67 -21.13 -34.20
CA TYR A 636 -7.75 -21.05 -35.66
C TYR A 636 -6.66 -20.14 -36.26
N TRP A 637 -6.38 -20.40 -37.51
CA TRP A 637 -5.40 -19.71 -38.35
C TRP A 637 -6.07 -19.07 -39.56
N LEU A 638 -5.71 -17.80 -39.86
CA LEU A 638 -6.25 -17.07 -41.03
C LEU A 638 -5.32 -17.14 -42.25
N GLY A 639 -4.35 -18.06 -42.26
CA GLY A 639 -3.42 -18.26 -43.37
C GLY A 639 -2.22 -17.33 -43.44
N GLY A 640 -2.05 -16.44 -42.49
CA GLY A 640 -0.89 -15.55 -42.31
C GLY A 640 0.03 -15.98 -41.18
N ASN A 641 0.63 -15.02 -40.51
CA ASN A 641 1.45 -15.25 -39.31
C ASN A 641 0.66 -15.07 -37.99
N GLU A 642 -0.67 -14.95 -38.06
CA GLU A 642 -1.55 -14.71 -36.93
C GLU A 642 -2.48 -15.87 -36.66
N PHE A 643 -2.64 -16.18 -35.39
CA PHE A 643 -3.49 -17.23 -34.84
C PHE A 643 -4.42 -16.60 -33.80
N THR A 644 -5.60 -17.17 -33.60
CA THR A 644 -6.55 -16.66 -32.61
C THR A 644 -7.10 -17.82 -31.80
N MET A 645 -7.07 -17.67 -30.47
CA MET A 645 -7.73 -18.58 -29.54
C MET A 645 -9.22 -18.28 -29.47
N VAL A 646 -10.01 -19.32 -29.35
CA VAL A 646 -11.47 -19.25 -29.24
C VAL A 646 -11.85 -19.54 -27.80
N GLU A 647 -12.52 -18.60 -27.13
CA GLU A 647 -13.08 -18.84 -25.81
C GLU A 647 -14.12 -19.96 -25.87
N ALA A 648 -14.10 -20.80 -24.84
CA ALA A 648 -15.15 -21.81 -24.67
C ALA A 648 -16.43 -21.10 -24.22
N LEU A 649 -17.56 -21.43 -24.88
CA LEU A 649 -18.85 -20.83 -24.58
C LEU A 649 -19.81 -21.87 -23.97
N ASP A 650 -20.68 -21.40 -23.07
CA ASP A 650 -21.76 -22.19 -22.51
C ASP A 650 -22.94 -22.33 -23.54
N ALA A 651 -24.01 -23.01 -23.14
CA ALA A 651 -25.17 -23.23 -24.00
C ALA A 651 -25.93 -21.94 -24.38
N ASP A 652 -25.73 -20.88 -23.60
CA ASP A 652 -26.36 -19.57 -23.81
C ASP A 652 -25.44 -18.62 -24.59
N GLY A 653 -24.19 -19.04 -24.88
CA GLY A 653 -23.20 -18.29 -25.66
C GLY A 653 -22.31 -17.39 -24.84
N ASN A 654 -22.28 -17.51 -23.51
CA ASN A 654 -21.37 -16.75 -22.63
C ASN A 654 -20.03 -17.47 -22.51
N ALA A 655 -18.96 -16.69 -22.32
CA ALA A 655 -17.63 -17.23 -22.07
C ALA A 655 -17.62 -18.06 -20.78
N ILE A 656 -17.12 -19.29 -20.85
CA ILE A 656 -16.95 -20.17 -19.71
C ILE A 656 -15.71 -19.71 -18.94
N GLN A 657 -15.90 -19.37 -17.67
CA GLN A 657 -14.82 -19.08 -16.74
C GLN A 657 -14.73 -20.19 -15.69
N ALA A 658 -13.52 -20.52 -15.26
CA ALA A 658 -13.29 -21.54 -14.25
C ALA A 658 -12.21 -21.07 -13.26
N PHE A 659 -12.32 -21.53 -12.01
CA PHE A 659 -11.25 -21.36 -11.03
C PHE A 659 -10.16 -22.37 -11.29
N ASP A 660 -8.95 -21.86 -11.54
CA ASP A 660 -7.74 -22.65 -11.70
C ASP A 660 -6.91 -22.52 -10.43
N ALA A 661 -6.66 -23.64 -9.75
CA ALA A 661 -6.02 -23.64 -8.43
C ALA A 661 -4.60 -24.21 -8.50
N TYR A 662 -3.68 -23.55 -7.84
CA TYR A 662 -2.26 -23.90 -7.70
C TYR A 662 -1.87 -23.93 -6.23
N THR A 663 -0.88 -24.76 -5.87
CA THR A 663 -0.38 -24.89 -4.51
C THR A 663 1.14 -24.69 -4.45
N GLY A 664 1.62 -24.28 -3.30
CA GLY A 664 3.03 -24.24 -2.94
C GLY A 664 3.19 -24.44 -1.45
N ASP A 665 4.40 -24.73 -1.01
CA ASP A 665 4.77 -24.88 0.39
C ASP A 665 6.20 -24.39 0.62
N TYR A 666 6.48 -24.00 1.85
CA TYR A 666 7.85 -23.67 2.28
C TYR A 666 7.98 -23.81 3.80
N ASP A 667 9.23 -24.10 4.23
CA ASP A 667 9.60 -24.09 5.65
C ASP A 667 10.82 -23.22 5.90
N MET A 668 10.99 -22.78 7.16
CA MET A 668 12.10 -21.94 7.53
C MET A 668 12.51 -22.06 8.99
N VAL A 669 13.82 -21.86 9.24
CA VAL A 669 14.41 -21.76 10.56
C VAL A 669 14.99 -20.36 10.75
N LEU A 670 14.54 -19.66 11.81
CA LEU A 670 14.86 -18.28 12.10
C LEU A 670 15.56 -18.16 13.46
N PRO A 671 16.89 -18.23 13.51
CA PRO A 671 17.66 -18.00 14.71
C PRO A 671 17.74 -16.51 15.06
N SER A 672 17.79 -16.21 16.36
CA SER A 672 18.09 -14.87 16.90
C SER A 672 19.09 -14.96 18.03
N LEU A 673 19.93 -13.93 18.16
CA LEU A 673 20.86 -13.73 19.26
C LEU A 673 20.93 -12.23 19.53
N ASP A 674 20.55 -11.84 20.74
CA ASP A 674 20.73 -10.50 21.26
C ASP A 674 21.65 -10.54 22.47
N TRP A 675 22.55 -9.59 22.53
CA TRP A 675 23.52 -9.45 23.60
C TRP A 675 23.71 -7.98 23.93
N ASP A 676 23.63 -7.65 25.21
CA ASP A 676 23.93 -6.31 25.71
C ASP A 676 24.83 -6.36 26.94
N ILE A 677 25.60 -5.28 27.14
CA ILE A 677 26.46 -5.09 28.29
C ILE A 677 26.50 -3.62 28.71
N GLU A 678 26.35 -3.36 29.99
CA GLU A 678 26.59 -2.02 30.55
C GLU A 678 28.11 -1.77 30.75
N VAL A 679 28.74 -1.25 29.69
CA VAL A 679 30.23 -1.04 29.67
C VAL A 679 30.69 0.05 30.61
N ALA A 680 29.85 1.04 30.89
CA ALA A 680 30.05 2.10 31.88
C ALA A 680 28.69 2.42 32.52
N GLU A 681 28.67 3.20 33.60
CA GLU A 681 27.43 3.64 34.24
C GLU A 681 26.51 4.31 33.23
N ASN A 682 25.33 3.73 33.03
CA ASN A 682 24.32 4.17 32.05
C ASN A 682 24.79 4.16 30.58
N VAL A 683 25.83 3.40 30.22
CA VAL A 683 26.27 3.22 28.84
C VAL A 683 26.12 1.76 28.44
N VAL A 684 25.19 1.47 27.57
CA VAL A 684 24.87 0.12 27.07
C VAL A 684 25.45 -0.06 25.68
N LEU A 685 26.18 -1.14 25.46
CA LEU A 685 26.59 -1.64 24.15
C LEU A 685 25.70 -2.85 23.82
N ARG A 686 25.07 -2.81 22.64
CA ARG A 686 24.23 -3.91 22.13
C ARG A 686 24.80 -4.49 20.87
N ALA A 687 24.63 -5.79 20.68
CA ALA A 687 24.87 -6.49 19.41
C ALA A 687 23.77 -7.51 19.18
N SER A 688 23.26 -7.57 17.96
CA SER A 688 22.21 -8.51 17.57
C SER A 688 22.56 -9.21 16.26
N TYR A 689 22.20 -10.48 16.20
CA TYR A 689 22.18 -11.30 14.98
C TYR A 689 20.82 -11.96 14.85
N SER A 690 20.17 -11.83 13.70
CA SER A 690 18.89 -12.50 13.49
C SER A 690 18.64 -12.83 12.02
N LYS A 691 17.71 -13.76 11.78
CA LYS A 691 17.11 -13.97 10.48
C LYS A 691 15.65 -13.58 10.54
N THR A 692 15.22 -12.74 9.58
CA THR A 692 13.84 -12.31 9.41
C THR A 692 13.35 -12.58 8.01
N VAL A 693 12.04 -12.59 7.81
CA VAL A 693 11.43 -12.89 6.52
C VAL A 693 10.28 -11.94 6.22
N THR A 694 10.02 -11.73 4.92
CA THR A 694 8.79 -11.13 4.41
C THR A 694 8.18 -12.09 3.40
N ARG A 695 6.89 -12.40 3.56
CA ARG A 695 6.14 -13.25 2.63
C ARG A 695 5.93 -12.52 1.30
N PRO A 696 5.88 -13.26 0.16
CA PRO A 696 5.55 -12.67 -1.14
C PRO A 696 4.21 -11.93 -1.10
N SER A 697 4.04 -10.91 -1.93
CA SER A 697 2.77 -10.20 -2.06
C SER A 697 1.66 -11.15 -2.52
N PHE A 698 0.40 -10.81 -2.25
CA PHE A 698 -0.71 -11.62 -2.76
C PHE A 698 -0.77 -11.58 -4.29
N THR A 699 -0.37 -10.48 -4.93
CA THR A 699 -0.26 -10.40 -6.39
C THR A 699 0.74 -11.43 -6.94
N ASP A 700 1.85 -11.64 -6.27
CA ASP A 700 2.89 -12.56 -6.73
C ASP A 700 2.48 -14.04 -6.59
N ILE A 701 1.74 -14.39 -5.54
CA ILE A 701 1.29 -15.77 -5.28
C ILE A 701 -0.09 -16.09 -5.88
N GLN A 702 -0.85 -15.09 -6.34
CA GLN A 702 -2.17 -15.32 -6.92
C GLN A 702 -2.10 -16.25 -8.12
N GLY A 703 -2.62 -17.47 -7.97
CA GLY A 703 -2.75 -18.46 -9.03
C GLY A 703 -3.65 -17.97 -10.17
N GLY A 704 -3.73 -18.80 -11.20
CA GLY A 704 -4.44 -18.48 -12.43
C GLY A 704 -3.50 -17.93 -13.50
N ILE A 705 -3.69 -18.44 -14.70
CA ILE A 705 -2.93 -17.99 -15.87
C ILE A 705 -3.85 -17.19 -16.76
N THR A 706 -3.47 -15.96 -17.03
CA THR A 706 -4.16 -15.06 -17.95
C THR A 706 -3.41 -15.01 -19.27
N VAL A 707 -4.10 -15.27 -20.38
CA VAL A 707 -3.55 -15.08 -21.70
C VAL A 707 -3.52 -13.59 -22.02
N ASN A 708 -2.34 -13.06 -22.39
CA ASN A 708 -2.15 -11.63 -22.59
C ASN A 708 -2.90 -11.10 -23.83
N SER A 709 -3.07 -11.98 -24.84
CA SER A 709 -3.86 -11.70 -26.04
C SER A 709 -4.40 -12.99 -26.62
N THR A 710 -5.66 -13.02 -26.98
CA THR A 710 -6.25 -14.14 -27.73
C THR A 710 -5.66 -14.27 -29.14
N SER A 711 -5.14 -13.18 -29.73
CA SER A 711 -4.44 -13.20 -31.03
C SER A 711 -2.93 -13.22 -30.79
N PHE A 712 -2.24 -14.18 -31.43
CA PHE A 712 -0.81 -14.38 -31.25
C PHE A 712 -0.12 -14.72 -32.57
N LYS A 713 1.21 -14.72 -32.58
CA LYS A 713 2.03 -14.99 -33.76
C LYS A 713 2.49 -16.47 -33.80
N ASN A 714 3.10 -16.83 -34.91
CA ASN A 714 3.72 -18.14 -35.12
C ASN A 714 4.87 -18.49 -34.15
N THR A 715 5.20 -17.63 -33.24
CA THR A 715 6.20 -17.83 -32.15
C THR A 715 5.59 -18.36 -30.86
N GLY A 716 4.29 -18.61 -30.83
CA GLY A 716 3.52 -19.00 -29.65
C GLY A 716 2.76 -17.85 -29.03
N ALA A 717 1.98 -18.17 -28.02
CA ALA A 717 1.18 -17.21 -27.26
C ALA A 717 1.90 -16.76 -25.98
N ASP A 718 1.60 -15.54 -25.54
CA ASP A 718 2.12 -15.00 -24.30
C ASP A 718 1.02 -15.05 -23.21
N ALA A 719 1.41 -15.48 -22.03
CA ALA A 719 0.55 -15.57 -20.86
C ALA A 719 1.30 -15.09 -19.62
N SER A 720 0.56 -14.71 -18.58
CA SER A 720 1.11 -14.31 -17.29
C SER A 720 0.30 -14.92 -16.15
N GLY A 721 0.94 -15.13 -14.99
CA GLY A 721 0.27 -15.66 -13.81
C GLY A 721 1.16 -15.58 -12.58
N GLY A 722 0.56 -15.60 -11.40
CA GLY A 722 1.28 -15.66 -10.14
C GLY A 722 1.95 -17.02 -9.90
N ASN A 723 2.71 -17.11 -8.83
CA ASN A 723 3.47 -18.30 -8.46
C ASN A 723 3.33 -18.60 -6.95
N PRO A 724 2.39 -19.46 -6.51
CA PRO A 724 2.27 -19.83 -5.11
C PRO A 724 3.46 -20.64 -4.57
N GLY A 725 4.35 -21.14 -5.44
CA GLY A 725 5.60 -21.81 -5.05
C GLY A 725 6.76 -20.86 -4.71
N LEU A 726 6.51 -19.55 -4.60
CA LEU A 726 7.51 -18.60 -4.13
C LEU A 726 7.85 -18.83 -2.66
N VAL A 727 9.12 -18.76 -2.35
CA VAL A 727 9.59 -18.75 -0.96
C VAL A 727 9.72 -17.30 -0.45
N PRO A 728 9.62 -17.07 0.88
CA PRO A 728 9.76 -15.74 1.45
C PRO A 728 11.11 -15.08 1.15
N ILE A 729 11.07 -13.76 1.02
CA ILE A 729 12.27 -12.92 1.04
C ILE A 729 12.88 -13.05 2.44
N LYS A 730 14.18 -13.34 2.51
CA LYS A 730 14.89 -13.64 3.76
C LYS A 730 16.04 -12.68 3.98
N SER A 731 16.11 -12.09 5.17
CA SER A 731 17.22 -11.25 5.58
C SER A 731 18.05 -11.91 6.69
N THR A 732 19.37 -11.79 6.57
CA THR A 732 20.30 -12.02 7.68
C THR A 732 20.74 -10.65 8.18
N ASN A 733 20.44 -10.36 9.46
CA ASN A 733 20.60 -9.05 10.05
C ASN A 733 21.74 -9.05 11.07
N TYR A 734 22.51 -7.97 11.08
CA TYR A 734 23.55 -7.65 12.04
C TYR A 734 23.34 -6.23 12.53
N ASP A 735 23.25 -6.05 13.85
CA ASP A 735 23.06 -4.76 14.47
C ASP A 735 24.07 -4.55 15.59
N VAL A 736 24.61 -3.32 15.70
CA VAL A 736 25.48 -2.91 16.82
C VAL A 736 25.09 -1.50 17.20
N SER A 737 24.86 -1.23 18.50
CA SER A 737 24.55 0.10 18.98
C SER A 737 25.25 0.43 20.30
N VAL A 738 25.50 1.73 20.52
CA VAL A 738 25.95 2.30 21.78
C VAL A 738 24.89 3.30 22.23
N GLU A 739 24.45 3.17 23.46
CA GLU A 739 23.38 3.98 24.06
C GLU A 739 23.87 4.55 25.38
N TRP A 740 23.76 5.88 25.54
CA TRP A 740 24.17 6.58 26.74
C TRP A 740 22.97 7.30 27.37
N TYR A 741 22.51 6.78 28.50
CA TYR A 741 21.37 7.28 29.29
C TYR A 741 21.90 8.19 30.40
N TYR A 742 22.16 9.46 30.09
CA TYR A 742 22.92 10.38 30.94
C TYR A 742 22.07 11.20 31.90
N ASP A 743 20.75 11.24 31.73
CA ASP A 743 19.83 11.95 32.64
C ASP A 743 18.43 11.39 32.51
N GLU A 744 17.52 11.68 33.43
CA GLU A 744 16.13 11.24 33.41
C GLU A 744 15.43 11.74 32.15
N GLY A 745 14.96 10.78 31.32
CA GLY A 745 14.34 11.07 30.02
C GLY A 745 15.32 11.67 29.00
N SER A 746 16.64 11.49 29.16
CA SER A 746 17.68 12.00 28.25
C SER A 746 18.66 10.91 27.86
N TYR A 747 18.84 10.69 26.56
CA TYR A 747 19.80 9.72 26.04
C TYR A 747 20.34 10.10 24.66
N LEU A 748 21.49 9.55 24.33
CA LEU A 748 22.08 9.55 22.98
C LEU A 748 22.33 8.11 22.56
N SER A 749 21.88 7.73 21.37
CA SER A 749 22.22 6.44 20.79
C SER A 749 22.79 6.60 19.38
N VAL A 750 23.75 5.72 19.05
CA VAL A 750 24.29 5.56 17.70
C VAL A 750 24.29 4.06 17.38
N GLY A 751 23.64 3.68 16.31
CA GLY A 751 23.54 2.31 15.83
C GLY A 751 24.02 2.16 14.40
N TYR A 752 24.60 1.01 14.09
CA TYR A 752 24.88 0.54 12.74
C TYR A 752 24.08 -0.75 12.51
N PHE A 753 23.46 -0.86 11.36
CA PHE A 753 22.79 -2.07 10.94
C PHE A 753 23.24 -2.51 9.56
N GLU A 754 23.19 -3.81 9.32
CA GLU A 754 23.46 -4.45 8.04
C GLU A 754 22.45 -5.57 7.81
N LYS A 755 21.86 -5.64 6.61
CA LYS A 755 20.87 -6.64 6.20
C LYS A 755 21.30 -7.24 4.86
N ASP A 756 21.67 -8.54 4.88
CA ASP A 756 21.88 -9.34 3.69
C ASP A 756 20.56 -10.01 3.30
N VAL A 757 19.93 -9.51 2.25
CA VAL A 757 18.60 -9.94 1.82
C VAL A 757 18.68 -10.81 0.58
N ALA A 758 18.03 -11.95 0.61
CA ALA A 758 17.99 -12.94 -0.47
C ALA A 758 16.54 -13.28 -0.85
N ASN A 759 16.39 -13.92 -2.00
CA ASN A 759 15.10 -14.36 -2.55
C ASN A 759 14.18 -13.22 -2.95
N PHE A 760 14.70 -12.06 -3.30
CA PHE A 760 13.86 -11.02 -3.89
C PHE A 760 13.12 -11.56 -5.11
N ILE A 761 11.90 -11.08 -5.31
CA ILE A 761 11.03 -11.55 -6.37
C ILE A 761 11.32 -10.76 -7.64
N GLY A 762 11.79 -11.45 -8.64
CA GLY A 762 11.93 -10.98 -10.01
C GLY A 762 10.89 -11.64 -10.91
N SER A 763 11.14 -11.68 -12.21
CA SER A 763 10.27 -12.32 -13.19
C SER A 763 11.02 -13.39 -13.98
N SER A 764 10.36 -14.51 -14.20
CA SER A 764 10.87 -15.60 -15.07
C SER A 764 9.87 -15.91 -16.17
N VAL A 765 10.36 -16.40 -17.31
CA VAL A 765 9.53 -16.87 -18.42
C VAL A 765 9.75 -18.37 -18.58
N ARG A 766 8.67 -19.14 -18.53
CA ARG A 766 8.70 -20.58 -18.84
C ARG A 766 7.86 -20.87 -20.09
N GLU A 767 8.29 -21.84 -20.90
CA GLU A 767 7.49 -22.36 -22.00
C GLU A 767 6.67 -23.57 -21.54
N GLY A 768 5.41 -23.66 -21.99
CA GLY A 768 4.53 -24.76 -21.64
C GLY A 768 3.25 -24.78 -22.48
N ASN A 769 2.52 -25.88 -22.40
CA ASN A 769 1.21 -26.00 -23.03
C ASN A 769 0.12 -25.66 -22.01
N LEU A 770 -0.75 -24.73 -22.39
CA LEU A 770 -1.93 -24.38 -21.63
C LEU A 770 -3.18 -24.80 -22.42
N PHE A 771 -4.25 -25.15 -21.71
CA PHE A 771 -5.58 -25.44 -22.26
C PHE A 771 -5.62 -26.62 -23.26
N ASN A 772 -4.54 -27.33 -23.50
CA ASN A 772 -4.43 -28.44 -24.49
C ASN A 772 -4.93 -28.08 -25.91
N LEU A 773 -4.68 -26.84 -26.33
CA LEU A 773 -5.12 -26.33 -27.63
C LEU A 773 -4.26 -26.88 -28.76
N ASN A 774 -4.90 -27.43 -29.78
CA ASN A 774 -4.22 -27.94 -30.96
C ASN A 774 -3.83 -26.78 -31.88
N TRP A 775 -2.57 -26.76 -32.33
CA TRP A 775 -2.07 -25.72 -33.20
C TRP A 775 -2.05 -26.14 -34.66
N PRO A 776 -2.79 -25.46 -35.56
CA PRO A 776 -2.84 -25.82 -36.97
C PRO A 776 -1.49 -25.71 -37.68
N LEU A 777 -0.55 -24.86 -37.20
CA LEU A 777 0.79 -24.71 -37.76
C LEU A 777 1.64 -25.96 -37.48
N GLY A 778 2.18 -26.58 -38.52
CA GLY A 778 2.90 -27.84 -38.39
C GLY A 778 2.00 -29.05 -38.13
N GLY A 779 0.71 -28.85 -38.08
CA GLY A 779 -0.32 -29.88 -37.93
C GLY A 779 -0.57 -30.71 -39.20
N THR A 780 -1.52 -31.61 -39.12
CA THR A 780 -1.82 -32.59 -40.17
C THR A 780 -2.13 -31.94 -41.52
N LEU A 781 -3.04 -30.98 -41.55
CA LEU A 781 -3.46 -30.28 -42.76
C LEU A 781 -2.35 -29.39 -43.33
N PHE A 782 -1.59 -28.71 -42.43
CA PHE A 782 -0.45 -27.93 -42.85
C PHE A 782 0.63 -28.77 -43.55
N ASN A 783 0.97 -29.92 -42.99
CA ASN A 783 1.95 -30.84 -43.54
C ASN A 783 1.49 -31.48 -44.84
N GLU A 784 0.19 -31.81 -45.01
CA GLU A 784 -0.43 -32.23 -46.24
C GLU A 784 -0.26 -31.17 -47.33
N ALA A 785 -0.58 -29.91 -47.01
CA ALA A 785 -0.45 -28.80 -47.95
C ALA A 785 1.02 -28.55 -48.37
N VAL A 786 1.97 -28.58 -47.44
CA VAL A 786 3.41 -28.49 -47.71
C VAL A 786 3.86 -29.64 -48.66
N THR A 787 3.44 -30.86 -48.36
CA THR A 787 3.80 -32.03 -49.14
C THR A 787 3.24 -31.98 -50.56
N ALA A 788 1.96 -31.60 -50.69
CA ALA A 788 1.27 -31.55 -51.98
C ALA A 788 1.73 -30.36 -52.86
N SER A 789 2.07 -29.22 -52.25
CA SER A 789 2.45 -28.00 -52.96
C SER A 789 3.97 -27.89 -53.20
N GLY A 790 4.80 -28.49 -52.35
CA GLY A 790 6.23 -28.30 -52.32
C GLY A 790 6.65 -26.91 -51.80
N ILE A 791 5.75 -26.16 -51.20
CA ILE A 791 5.99 -24.84 -50.59
C ILE A 791 6.90 -25.02 -49.37
N ASP A 792 7.87 -24.14 -49.20
CA ASP A 792 8.70 -24.08 -47.99
C ASP A 792 7.82 -23.90 -46.75
N PRO A 793 7.88 -24.78 -45.73
CA PRO A 793 7.06 -24.67 -44.51
C PRO A 793 7.27 -23.38 -43.72
N LEU A 794 8.34 -22.62 -43.95
CA LEU A 794 8.53 -21.29 -43.36
C LEU A 794 7.75 -20.17 -44.04
N LYS A 795 7.15 -20.44 -45.20
CA LYS A 795 6.31 -19.51 -45.95
C LYS A 795 4.82 -19.68 -45.60
N TYR A 796 4.49 -19.39 -44.36
CA TYR A 796 3.15 -19.62 -43.78
C TYR A 796 2.02 -19.08 -44.65
N THR A 797 2.16 -17.82 -45.14
CA THR A 797 1.12 -17.17 -45.96
C THR A 797 0.87 -17.93 -47.28
N GLU A 798 1.91 -18.47 -47.93
CA GLU A 798 1.78 -19.26 -49.14
C GLU A 798 1.11 -20.61 -48.86
N VAL A 799 1.48 -21.26 -47.75
CA VAL A 799 0.87 -22.53 -47.32
C VAL A 799 -0.60 -22.32 -46.97
N GLY A 800 -0.96 -21.27 -46.21
CA GLY A 800 -2.35 -20.94 -45.87
C GLY A 800 -3.19 -20.64 -47.13
N ALA A 801 -2.67 -19.87 -48.06
CA ALA A 801 -3.33 -19.61 -49.34
C ALA A 801 -3.56 -20.91 -50.15
N TYR A 802 -2.59 -21.83 -50.15
CA TYR A 802 -2.74 -23.14 -50.79
C TYR A 802 -3.86 -23.99 -50.14
N ILE A 803 -3.93 -24.00 -48.80
CA ILE A 803 -5.00 -24.71 -48.05
C ILE A 803 -6.36 -24.18 -48.45
N PHE A 804 -6.57 -22.88 -48.44
CA PHE A 804 -7.84 -22.27 -48.80
C PHE A 804 -8.24 -22.52 -50.27
N ALA A 805 -7.24 -22.52 -51.16
CA ALA A 805 -7.50 -22.74 -52.59
C ALA A 805 -7.73 -24.21 -52.96
N ASN A 806 -7.09 -25.17 -52.29
CA ASN A 806 -7.02 -26.55 -52.74
C ASN A 806 -7.54 -27.60 -51.75
N LEU A 807 -7.65 -27.22 -50.45
CA LEU A 807 -8.04 -28.11 -49.35
C LEU A 807 -9.24 -27.56 -48.55
N ALA A 808 -10.04 -26.68 -49.16
CA ALA A 808 -11.18 -26.02 -48.51
C ALA A 808 -12.28 -26.98 -48.05
N ASP A 809 -12.38 -28.17 -48.63
CA ASP A 809 -13.35 -29.22 -48.26
C ASP A 809 -12.93 -30.01 -47.01
N ASN A 810 -11.72 -29.78 -46.46
CA ASN A 810 -11.28 -30.41 -45.23
C ASN A 810 -12.08 -29.90 -44.04
N ALA A 811 -12.49 -30.78 -43.13
CA ALA A 811 -13.27 -30.42 -41.94
C ALA A 811 -12.61 -29.41 -40.99
N ALA A 812 -11.26 -29.30 -41.02
CA ALA A 812 -10.52 -28.29 -40.29
C ALA A 812 -10.64 -26.89 -40.91
N VAL A 813 -11.13 -26.73 -42.13
CA VAL A 813 -11.33 -25.47 -42.82
C VAL A 813 -12.82 -25.06 -42.69
N GLN A 814 -13.06 -23.95 -42.05
CA GLN A 814 -14.39 -23.40 -41.83
C GLN A 814 -14.41 -21.92 -42.25
N GLY A 815 -14.92 -21.68 -43.48
CA GLY A 815 -14.89 -20.33 -44.07
C GLY A 815 -13.47 -19.86 -44.33
N ASP A 816 -13.07 -18.77 -43.69
CA ASP A 816 -11.74 -18.15 -43.75
C ASP A 816 -10.79 -18.60 -42.63
N ARG A 817 -11.12 -19.68 -41.93
CA ARG A 817 -10.40 -20.14 -40.71
C ARG A 817 -9.94 -21.60 -40.88
N ILE A 818 -8.72 -21.88 -40.45
CA ILE A 818 -8.15 -23.22 -40.37
C ILE A 818 -7.99 -23.57 -38.90
N TYR A 819 -8.71 -24.53 -38.38
CA TYR A 819 -8.70 -24.94 -36.97
C TYR A 819 -7.65 -26.03 -36.74
N GLY A 820 -7.05 -26.03 -35.56
CA GLY A 820 -6.27 -27.13 -35.06
C GLY A 820 -7.15 -28.36 -34.79
N VAL A 821 -6.66 -29.55 -35.11
CA VAL A 821 -7.39 -30.79 -34.88
C VAL A 821 -6.64 -31.73 -33.95
N ASN A 822 -7.33 -32.66 -33.34
CA ASN A 822 -6.72 -33.66 -32.46
C ASN A 822 -5.60 -34.42 -33.19
N GLY A 823 -4.40 -34.40 -32.56
CA GLY A 823 -3.16 -34.95 -33.10
C GLY A 823 -2.23 -33.93 -33.73
N ASP A 824 -2.66 -32.69 -33.91
CA ASP A 824 -1.77 -31.57 -34.24
C ASP A 824 -0.88 -31.20 -33.04
N PRO A 825 0.26 -30.49 -33.26
CA PRO A 825 1.06 -29.96 -32.15
C PRO A 825 0.20 -29.12 -31.20
N LEU A 826 0.59 -29.08 -29.94
CA LEU A 826 -0.05 -28.17 -29.00
C LEU A 826 0.56 -26.77 -29.08
N VAL A 827 -0.23 -25.75 -28.83
CA VAL A 827 0.22 -24.35 -28.74
C VAL A 827 1.25 -24.23 -27.62
N SER A 828 2.41 -23.63 -27.94
CA SER A 828 3.39 -23.23 -26.93
C SER A 828 3.05 -21.85 -26.37
N PHE A 829 3.00 -21.75 -25.04
CA PHE A 829 2.83 -20.51 -24.33
C PHE A 829 4.12 -20.10 -23.64
N LYS A 830 4.47 -18.83 -23.71
CA LYS A 830 5.49 -18.19 -22.88
C LYS A 830 4.79 -17.58 -21.68
N VAL A 831 4.91 -18.26 -20.54
CA VAL A 831 4.25 -17.85 -19.31
C VAL A 831 5.23 -17.06 -18.47
N GLN A 832 4.96 -15.78 -18.32
CA GLN A 832 5.71 -14.92 -17.41
C GLN A 832 5.16 -15.06 -15.99
N SER A 833 6.01 -15.38 -15.02
CA SER A 833 5.62 -15.55 -13.62
C SER A 833 6.67 -14.97 -12.67
N PRO A 834 6.28 -14.52 -11.47
CA PRO A 834 7.20 -14.15 -10.41
C PRO A 834 8.13 -15.33 -10.03
N ALA A 835 9.37 -15.01 -9.69
CA ALA A 835 10.37 -16.00 -9.27
C ALA A 835 11.38 -15.38 -8.30
N ASN A 836 11.84 -16.16 -7.31
CA ASN A 836 12.91 -15.76 -6.41
C ASN A 836 14.25 -15.79 -7.14
N GLN A 837 14.89 -14.66 -7.32
CA GLN A 837 16.07 -14.56 -8.17
C GLN A 837 17.21 -13.71 -7.61
N GLU A 838 16.93 -12.66 -6.86
CA GLU A 838 17.87 -11.58 -6.61
C GLU A 838 18.31 -11.50 -5.15
N THR A 839 19.44 -10.88 -4.92
CA THR A 839 19.99 -10.58 -3.58
C THR A 839 20.39 -9.11 -3.52
N ALA A 840 20.30 -8.51 -2.35
CA ALA A 840 20.78 -7.16 -2.11
C ALA A 840 21.30 -7.02 -0.68
N LYS A 841 22.26 -6.12 -0.50
CA LYS A 841 22.76 -5.72 0.81
C LYS A 841 22.34 -4.30 1.10
N VAL A 842 21.77 -4.10 2.30
CA VAL A 842 21.38 -2.78 2.81
C VAL A 842 22.11 -2.56 4.13
N ASP A 843 22.73 -1.41 4.28
CA ASP A 843 23.37 -0.99 5.54
C ASP A 843 23.05 0.46 5.87
N GLY A 844 23.19 0.82 7.14
CA GLY A 844 22.93 2.19 7.55
C GLY A 844 23.37 2.53 8.96
N VAL A 845 23.29 3.83 9.24
CA VAL A 845 23.59 4.42 10.56
C VAL A 845 22.37 5.14 11.08
N GLU A 846 22.01 4.85 12.31
CA GLU A 846 20.94 5.52 13.07
C GLU A 846 21.54 6.34 14.20
N ILE A 847 21.13 7.62 14.33
CA ILE A 847 21.53 8.51 15.42
C ILE A 847 20.25 9.03 16.07
N ASN A 848 20.17 8.95 17.39
CA ASN A 848 19.05 9.50 18.15
C ASN A 848 19.54 10.24 19.39
N LEU A 849 19.05 11.46 19.57
CA LEU A 849 19.25 12.29 20.74
C LEU A 849 17.90 12.70 21.31
N GLN A 850 17.63 12.35 22.54
CA GLN A 850 16.54 12.90 23.34
C GLN A 850 17.14 13.64 24.53
N HIS A 851 16.76 14.91 24.76
CA HIS A 851 17.32 15.72 25.80
C HIS A 851 16.28 16.62 26.48
N ASN A 852 16.19 16.50 27.79
CA ASN A 852 15.45 17.41 28.66
C ASN A 852 16.39 18.48 29.24
N PHE A 853 16.08 19.76 29.08
CA PHE A 853 16.88 20.86 29.63
C PHE A 853 16.58 21.06 31.11
N GLY A 854 16.89 20.07 31.94
CA GLY A 854 16.63 20.08 33.38
C GLY A 854 15.16 20.38 33.69
N GLU A 855 14.95 21.23 34.72
CA GLU A 855 13.59 21.60 35.16
C GLU A 855 12.99 22.81 34.43
N THR A 856 13.56 23.20 33.29
CA THR A 856 13.06 24.36 32.52
C THR A 856 11.70 24.10 31.85
N GLY A 857 11.35 22.83 31.62
CA GLY A 857 10.19 22.38 30.81
C GLY A 857 10.52 22.25 29.36
N PHE A 858 11.62 22.78 28.83
CA PHE A 858 12.05 22.59 27.46
C PHE A 858 12.74 21.24 27.26
N GLY A 859 12.55 20.67 26.08
CA GLY A 859 13.28 19.52 25.64
C GLY A 859 13.34 19.43 24.12
N MET A 860 14.12 18.47 23.61
CA MET A 860 14.28 18.22 22.19
C MET A 860 14.47 16.74 21.90
N ILE A 861 14.03 16.32 20.70
CA ILE A 861 14.38 15.05 20.08
C ILE A 861 14.99 15.38 18.72
N ALA A 862 16.12 14.78 18.41
CA ALA A 862 16.73 14.88 17.09
C ALA A 862 17.19 13.49 16.67
N ASN A 863 16.72 13.02 15.54
CA ASN A 863 17.19 11.75 14.99
C ASN A 863 17.47 11.86 13.49
N ALA A 864 18.37 11.00 13.02
CA ALA A 864 18.70 10.88 11.62
C ALA A 864 19.04 9.42 11.29
N THR A 865 18.70 9.01 10.10
CA THR A 865 19.00 7.70 9.56
C THR A 865 19.57 7.85 8.17
N PHE A 866 20.73 7.25 7.94
CA PHE A 866 21.42 7.19 6.66
C PHE A 866 21.38 5.74 6.18
N VAL A 867 20.85 5.50 4.99
CA VAL A 867 20.64 4.15 4.43
C VAL A 867 21.32 4.04 3.08
N ASN A 868 22.02 2.94 2.86
CA ASN A 868 22.71 2.66 1.63
C ASN A 868 22.40 1.22 1.16
N ALA A 869 22.41 0.98 -0.16
CA ALA A 869 22.28 -0.33 -0.75
C ALA A 869 23.31 -0.55 -1.86
N ASP A 870 23.68 -1.80 -2.08
CA ASP A 870 24.60 -2.20 -3.15
C ASP A 870 23.95 -2.28 -4.54
N VAL A 871 22.63 -2.05 -4.61
CA VAL A 871 21.85 -2.01 -5.85
C VAL A 871 21.20 -0.64 -6.02
N SER A 872 21.27 -0.11 -7.25
CA SER A 872 20.68 1.18 -7.60
C SER A 872 20.14 1.17 -9.04
N TYR A 873 19.17 2.02 -9.31
CA TYR A 873 18.62 2.17 -10.65
C TYR A 873 19.61 2.89 -11.58
N ASP A 874 19.90 2.28 -12.73
CA ASP A 874 20.76 2.86 -13.75
C ASP A 874 19.89 3.59 -14.81
N ASN A 875 19.88 4.91 -14.77
CA ASN A 875 19.13 5.74 -15.70
C ASN A 875 19.58 5.57 -17.18
N MET A 876 20.76 5.01 -17.41
CA MET A 876 21.32 4.74 -18.75
C MET A 876 20.97 3.34 -19.28
N LYS A 877 19.99 2.67 -18.68
CA LYS A 877 19.41 1.40 -19.16
C LYS A 877 17.91 1.54 -19.34
N ILE A 878 17.37 0.92 -20.38
CA ILE A 878 15.93 0.84 -20.66
C ILE A 878 15.36 -0.58 -20.50
N ASP A 879 16.23 -1.54 -20.16
CA ASP A 879 15.82 -2.91 -19.82
C ASP A 879 15.30 -3.00 -18.39
N SER A 880 14.62 -4.09 -18.07
CA SER A 880 14.20 -4.38 -16.70
C SER A 880 15.40 -4.46 -15.76
N GLN A 881 15.31 -3.80 -14.63
CA GLN A 881 16.36 -3.72 -13.61
C GLN A 881 15.81 -4.14 -12.27
N PHE A 882 16.61 -4.91 -11.51
CA PHE A 882 16.34 -5.16 -10.10
C PHE A 882 16.84 -3.98 -9.27
N VAL A 883 15.99 -3.46 -8.41
CA VAL A 883 16.28 -2.33 -7.51
C VAL A 883 15.48 -2.46 -6.22
N LEU A 884 15.93 -1.79 -5.16
CA LEU A 884 15.18 -1.67 -3.92
C LEU A 884 14.42 -0.35 -3.91
N ASN A 885 13.11 -0.45 -3.60
CA ASN A 885 12.23 0.70 -3.49
C ASN A 885 12.18 1.22 -2.06
N GLY A 886 12.03 2.54 -1.89
CA GLY A 886 11.79 3.18 -0.59
C GLY A 886 13.03 3.58 0.19
N LEU A 887 14.24 3.24 -0.29
CA LEU A 887 15.50 3.61 0.37
C LEU A 887 15.70 5.12 0.33
N SER A 888 15.80 5.76 1.48
CA SER A 888 16.07 7.21 1.59
C SER A 888 16.63 7.55 2.96
N ASP A 889 17.46 8.56 3.00
CA ASP A 889 17.85 9.20 4.26
C ASP A 889 16.64 9.91 4.88
N SER A 890 16.63 10.02 6.20
CA SER A 890 15.56 10.73 6.93
C SER A 890 16.11 11.41 8.18
N ALA A 891 15.45 12.49 8.57
CA ALA A 891 15.78 13.21 9.81
C ALA A 891 14.53 13.83 10.43
N ASN A 892 14.48 13.84 11.75
CA ASN A 892 13.40 14.46 12.50
C ASN A 892 13.99 15.37 13.58
N LEU A 893 13.37 16.53 13.76
CA LEU A 893 13.70 17.46 14.81
C LEU A 893 12.44 17.90 15.54
N VAL A 894 12.33 17.57 16.81
CA VAL A 894 11.20 17.96 17.65
C VAL A 894 11.71 18.84 18.78
N ALA A 895 11.15 20.04 18.93
CA ALA A 895 11.32 20.87 20.10
C ALA A 895 10.01 20.90 20.89
N PHE A 896 10.07 20.77 22.19
CA PHE A 896 8.87 20.78 23.03
C PHE A 896 9.07 21.58 24.32
N TYR A 897 7.94 22.00 24.86
CA TYR A 897 7.81 22.60 26.20
C TYR A 897 6.73 21.84 26.95
N ASP A 898 7.06 21.35 28.15
CA ASP A 898 6.14 20.62 29.02
C ASP A 898 6.42 21.00 30.47
N LYS A 899 5.67 21.98 30.97
CA LYS A 899 5.77 22.43 32.36
C LYS A 899 4.49 23.09 32.86
N GLY A 900 3.97 22.60 33.97
CA GLY A 900 2.73 23.08 34.57
C GLY A 900 1.55 22.82 33.63
N ALA A 901 0.68 23.78 33.46
CA ALA A 901 -0.53 23.63 32.63
C ALA A 901 -0.30 23.72 31.12
N LEU A 902 0.91 24.05 30.65
CA LEU A 902 1.19 24.30 29.25
C LEU A 902 2.10 23.22 28.67
N GLN A 903 1.64 22.62 27.59
CA GLN A 903 2.45 21.78 26.73
C GLN A 903 2.44 22.34 25.30
N ALA A 904 3.58 22.30 24.62
CA ALA A 904 3.70 22.73 23.23
C ALA A 904 4.76 21.91 22.51
N ARG A 905 4.58 21.68 21.21
CA ARG A 905 5.48 20.90 20.37
C ARG A 905 5.59 21.53 18.99
N LEU A 906 6.79 21.50 18.45
CA LEU A 906 7.14 21.85 17.08
C LEU A 906 7.91 20.64 16.53
N ALA A 907 7.43 20.02 15.47
CA ALA A 907 8.06 18.86 14.85
C ALA A 907 8.34 19.15 13.37
N TYR A 908 9.60 18.99 12.96
CA TYR A 908 10.00 19.04 11.55
C TYR A 908 10.51 17.67 11.14
N ASN A 909 9.87 17.09 10.13
CA ASN A 909 10.17 15.79 9.60
C ASN A 909 10.66 15.95 8.16
N TRP A 910 11.79 15.34 7.81
CA TRP A 910 12.38 15.40 6.48
C TRP A 910 12.74 13.99 5.98
N ARG A 911 12.48 13.76 4.71
CA ARG A 911 12.87 12.56 3.97
C ARG A 911 13.50 12.98 2.65
N ASP A 912 14.61 12.31 2.26
CA ASP A 912 15.32 12.58 1.00
C ASP A 912 14.62 11.96 -0.21
N ASP A 913 15.06 12.31 -1.42
CA ASP A 913 14.61 11.70 -2.68
C ASP A 913 14.74 10.17 -2.62
N TYR A 914 13.77 9.46 -3.17
CA TYR A 914 13.85 8.00 -3.23
C TYR A 914 13.14 7.42 -4.46
N LEU A 915 13.58 6.22 -4.87
CA LEU A 915 12.91 5.41 -5.86
C LEU A 915 11.68 4.73 -5.21
N ALA A 916 10.47 5.10 -5.64
CA ALA A 916 9.25 4.47 -5.18
C ALA A 916 8.94 3.16 -5.93
N GLY A 917 9.41 3.03 -7.17
CA GLY A 917 9.19 1.83 -7.96
C GLY A 917 9.78 1.92 -9.36
N VAL A 918 9.70 0.80 -10.08
CA VAL A 918 9.98 0.72 -11.51
C VAL A 918 8.71 0.32 -12.23
N GLY A 919 8.39 1.07 -13.27
CA GLY A 919 7.16 0.97 -14.02
C GLY A 919 6.36 2.28 -13.92
N GLN A 920 5.81 2.71 -15.06
CA GLN A 920 4.90 3.83 -15.17
C GLN A 920 3.69 3.36 -15.97
N GLY A 921 2.59 4.10 -15.93
CA GLY A 921 1.39 3.78 -16.70
C GLY A 921 1.64 3.63 -18.21
N ALA A 922 0.66 3.05 -18.89
CA ALA A 922 0.59 2.92 -20.35
C ALA A 922 1.77 2.19 -21.02
N GLY A 923 2.25 1.11 -20.41
CA GLY A 923 3.22 0.20 -21.02
C GLY A 923 4.69 0.66 -20.92
N THR A 924 5.00 1.59 -20.03
CA THR A 924 6.37 2.05 -19.77
C THR A 924 6.97 1.36 -18.55
N TYR A 925 6.97 0.03 -18.54
CA TYR A 925 7.25 -0.84 -17.39
C TYR A 925 8.68 -0.75 -16.83
N THR A 926 9.63 -0.18 -17.56
CA THR A 926 11.04 -0.12 -17.16
C THR A 926 11.48 1.27 -16.68
N ASN A 927 10.63 2.28 -16.78
CA ASN A 927 10.96 3.62 -16.32
C ASN A 927 10.79 3.75 -14.80
N PRO A 928 11.65 4.50 -14.11
CA PRO A 928 11.56 4.70 -12.67
C PRO A 928 10.44 5.65 -12.29
N THR A 929 9.93 5.47 -11.10
CA THR A 929 9.07 6.43 -10.39
C THR A 929 9.82 6.87 -9.14
N ASN A 930 10.33 8.11 -9.15
CA ASN A 930 11.04 8.70 -8.03
C ASN A 930 10.13 9.71 -7.31
N VAL A 931 10.24 9.77 -5.99
CA VAL A 931 9.61 10.79 -5.16
C VAL A 931 10.66 11.77 -4.72
N GLU A 932 10.41 13.08 -4.88
CA GLU A 932 11.31 14.14 -4.45
C GLU A 932 11.34 14.26 -2.94
N SER A 933 12.41 14.84 -2.40
CA SER A 933 12.55 15.08 -0.96
C SER A 933 11.37 15.91 -0.43
N TYR A 934 10.91 15.54 0.75
CA TYR A 934 9.73 16.14 1.39
C TYR A 934 10.03 16.55 2.82
N GLY A 935 9.65 17.77 3.21
CA GLY A 935 9.89 18.31 4.55
C GLY A 935 8.65 18.96 5.14
N GLN A 936 8.07 18.39 6.20
CA GLN A 936 6.85 18.85 6.83
C GLN A 936 7.09 19.44 8.22
N LEU A 937 6.44 20.56 8.50
CA LEU A 937 6.42 21.19 9.82
C LEU A 937 5.03 21.04 10.45
N ASP A 938 5.00 20.45 11.65
CA ASP A 938 3.79 20.27 12.45
C ASP A 938 3.94 21.00 13.78
N ILE A 939 2.83 21.52 14.29
CA ILE A 939 2.78 22.24 15.58
C ILE A 939 1.63 21.70 16.43
N SER A 940 1.82 21.63 17.73
CA SER A 940 0.72 21.38 18.66
C SER A 940 0.91 22.11 19.98
N ALA A 941 -0.19 22.43 20.64
CA ALA A 941 -0.19 23.02 21.97
C ALA A 941 -1.43 22.55 22.75
N SER A 942 -1.26 22.34 24.06
CA SER A 942 -2.36 22.09 24.98
C SER A 942 -2.21 22.89 26.26
N TYR A 943 -3.34 23.31 26.81
CA TYR A 943 -3.41 24.08 28.06
C TYR A 943 -4.42 23.46 29.00
N GLU A 944 -3.97 23.00 30.15
CA GLU A 944 -4.81 22.50 31.24
C GLU A 944 -5.50 23.68 31.93
N TYR A 945 -6.75 23.97 31.51
CA TYR A 945 -7.54 25.05 32.07
C TYR A 945 -7.97 24.74 33.53
N SER A 946 -8.17 23.48 33.84
CA SER A 946 -8.44 22.93 35.18
C SER A 946 -7.96 21.48 35.20
N ASP A 947 -7.96 20.85 36.39
CA ASP A 947 -7.59 19.44 36.60
C ASP A 947 -8.32 18.46 35.69
N ASN A 948 -9.50 18.86 35.17
CA ASN A 948 -10.34 18.01 34.33
C ASN A 948 -10.49 18.50 32.89
N LEU A 949 -10.13 19.75 32.58
CA LEU A 949 -10.41 20.34 31.27
C LEU A 949 -9.12 20.85 30.62
N THR A 950 -8.81 20.28 29.47
CA THR A 950 -7.70 20.70 28.61
C THR A 950 -8.23 21.30 27.31
N ILE A 951 -7.69 22.43 26.88
CA ILE A 951 -7.90 23.04 25.56
C ILE A 951 -6.67 22.69 24.72
N PHE A 952 -6.85 22.27 23.48
CA PHE A 952 -5.73 21.94 22.60
C PHE A 952 -5.90 22.50 21.19
N PHE A 953 -4.78 22.67 20.53
CA PHE A 953 -4.65 23.10 19.14
C PHE A 953 -3.58 22.26 18.46
N ALA A 954 -3.80 21.88 17.19
CA ALA A 954 -2.80 21.25 16.35
C ALA A 954 -2.82 21.85 14.94
N GLY A 955 -1.69 21.85 14.28
CA GLY A 955 -1.54 22.19 12.87
C GLY A 955 -0.60 21.20 12.21
N LEU A 956 -1.04 20.57 11.14
CA LEU A 956 -0.27 19.64 10.32
C LEU A 956 0.05 20.30 8.99
N ASN A 957 1.26 20.06 8.48
CA ASN A 957 1.75 20.64 7.23
C ASN A 957 1.58 22.17 7.19
N VAL A 958 1.96 22.88 8.27
CA VAL A 958 1.71 24.33 8.41
C VAL A 958 2.48 25.19 7.39
N LEU A 959 3.44 24.60 6.68
CA LEU A 959 4.18 25.24 5.59
C LEU A 959 3.55 24.95 4.22
N GLU A 960 2.49 24.13 4.17
CA GLU A 960 1.78 23.74 2.95
C GLU A 960 2.72 23.13 1.90
N GLU A 961 3.63 22.24 2.33
CA GLU A 961 4.60 21.57 1.47
C GLU A 961 3.89 20.81 0.35
N THR A 962 4.42 20.90 -0.85
CA THR A 962 3.94 20.19 -2.05
C THR A 962 4.71 18.89 -2.25
N TYR A 963 4.13 17.95 -2.97
CA TYR A 963 4.81 16.71 -3.30
C TYR A 963 5.08 16.60 -4.80
N ASN A 964 6.25 16.03 -5.14
CA ASN A 964 6.71 15.82 -6.51
C ASN A 964 7.09 14.37 -6.76
N VAL A 965 6.59 13.81 -7.86
CA VAL A 965 6.94 12.49 -8.39
C VAL A 965 7.47 12.67 -9.81
N TYR A 966 8.62 12.08 -10.11
CA TYR A 966 9.29 12.26 -11.39
C TYR A 966 9.86 10.94 -11.94
N GLY A 967 10.15 10.93 -13.24
CA GLY A 967 10.71 9.79 -13.95
C GLY A 967 12.25 9.71 -13.86
N ARG A 968 12.95 9.64 -15.00
CA ARG A 968 14.41 9.52 -15.06
C ARG A 968 15.14 10.81 -14.71
N ASP A 969 14.52 11.97 -14.87
CA ASP A 969 14.98 13.26 -14.34
C ASP A 969 13.79 14.14 -13.92
N LYS A 970 14.04 15.21 -13.18
CA LYS A 970 13.01 16.09 -12.60
C LYS A 970 12.15 16.84 -13.63
N LEU A 971 12.56 16.92 -14.90
CA LEU A 971 11.71 17.44 -15.98
C LEU A 971 10.63 16.42 -16.40
N GLN A 972 10.83 15.15 -16.11
CA GLN A 972 9.85 14.10 -16.36
C GLN A 972 8.84 14.02 -15.21
N VAL A 973 8.06 15.09 -15.03
CA VAL A 973 7.03 15.12 -13.99
C VAL A 973 6.02 14.00 -14.22
N LEU A 974 5.87 13.13 -13.25
CA LEU A 974 4.81 12.12 -13.18
C LEU A 974 3.61 12.63 -12.39
N GLN A 975 3.88 13.34 -11.29
CA GLN A 975 2.86 14.01 -10.51
C GLN A 975 3.46 15.15 -9.70
N VAL A 976 2.79 16.28 -9.67
CA VAL A 976 3.04 17.35 -8.71
C VAL A 976 1.69 17.72 -8.09
N GLY A 977 1.65 17.89 -6.76
CA GLY A 977 0.38 18.15 -6.09
C GLY A 977 0.51 18.93 -4.80
N GLN A 978 -0.61 19.53 -4.41
CA GLN A 978 -0.77 20.28 -3.16
C GLN A 978 -1.97 19.74 -2.38
N THR A 979 -1.82 19.65 -1.04
CA THR A 979 -2.83 19.12 -0.10
C THR A 979 -3.23 20.11 0.99
N GLY A 980 -2.61 21.30 1.03
CA GLY A 980 -2.85 22.32 2.05
C GLY A 980 -2.37 21.95 3.45
N ALA A 981 -2.77 22.77 4.43
CA ALA A 981 -2.53 22.56 5.86
C ALA A 981 -3.82 22.17 6.58
N ARG A 982 -3.72 21.39 7.67
CA ARG A 982 -4.84 21.03 8.53
C ARG A 982 -4.65 21.65 9.92
N TYR A 983 -5.70 22.27 10.44
CA TYR A 983 -5.74 22.88 11.77
C TYR A 983 -6.89 22.31 12.60
N ASP A 984 -6.57 21.90 13.83
CA ASP A 984 -7.53 21.34 14.78
C ASP A 984 -7.56 22.21 16.04
N ILE A 985 -8.73 22.49 16.56
CA ILE A 985 -8.93 23.10 17.87
C ILE A 985 -9.99 22.32 18.65
N GLY A 986 -9.73 22.01 19.89
CA GLY A 986 -10.66 21.20 20.67
C GLY A 986 -10.50 21.33 22.18
N VAL A 987 -11.38 20.60 22.85
CA VAL A 987 -11.39 20.46 24.29
C VAL A 987 -11.42 18.99 24.66
N ARG A 988 -10.74 18.66 25.77
CA ARG A 988 -10.77 17.31 26.38
C ARG A 988 -11.19 17.47 27.83
N TYR A 989 -12.10 16.60 28.25
CA TYR A 989 -12.54 16.47 29.64
C TYR A 989 -12.14 15.09 30.16
N SER A 990 -11.33 15.07 31.22
CA SER A 990 -10.83 13.82 31.83
C SER A 990 -11.14 13.79 33.32
N PHE A 991 -11.50 12.62 33.86
CA PHE A 991 -11.67 12.40 35.30
C PHE A 991 -11.50 10.93 35.70
#